data_84b80ce69c2c36bcb82a45507f931906
#
_entry.id   84b80ce69c2c36bcb82a45507f931906
#
_cell.length_a   1.000
_cell.length_b   1.000
_cell.length_c   1.000
_cell.angle_alpha   90.00
_cell.angle_beta   90.00
_cell.angle_gamma   90.00
#
_symmetry.space_group_name_H-M   'P 1'
#
loop_
_entity.id
_entity.type
_entity.pdbx_description
1 polymer ?
#
loop_
_entity_poly.entity_id
_entity_poly.type
_entity_poly.pdbx_seq_one_letter_code
_entity_poly.pdbx_strand_id
1 'polypeptide(L)'
;MNSNTCLRVHSFFPRRLLRMGLLLLTGVLLLPLLVTPLFAERDTMEYDVVVAGGGAGGTSAAIAAVRLGARVALLEETDWLGGQMTAAGVSTMDDLSGNKTGIYGEFSENVRYHYFKKEKSVSTCYWDGNTTAFEPSVGRNVLLSMIEQANSKAAHEGAGRLDVFYRSQVTSVHRRGPGIHGVTAVLDGRKTDIVCSVLIDATEYGDMLPLANALYRAGNSKSPVIDSSARIQDITWVAVIKKYPGGIPQNLRITTPPPGYVKYLDGFRQIVADGGNSFRKYPLRMPVDFPTHNAYRGLPDSSNPLDYTAAGADEWAKITKTGVNWGNDFPGAEQWEGKGGLPVAYLEDPAFRRDVNAQALLKTLNFIYYVQHELREPWSVADDEFYSEIPVTKTLGIVPDEYAEIVRRFPPMPYVRESRRLVGIETPTSKTVRHNSESYRDEREGREIATSMAIGGYILDLHAGDTDADLETEFGESFASIRTDMPQGPFQVPFGSFIPTEVDGLLVTEKNLSMSRLVSGALRLQPISMLTGQAAGTIAALSVREGKAARALDPRLVQLHLLEAGSALSLCEYHDVPRNHLFWPGVQMSNLYGWFTPLDLPSSPSAKIDDIYNNRVVLARLFGLDKGVFGVDAPLTGAEAETLLHKAFGEEKDASLYALPTFGLSSFISRGDFADALARILGYRATPEEFVSRFSDISSTSRLAGPMHFLSEKGVLDRVGASGVFMPDSLLTRGAAADMTMRAVVAPRERRR
;
A
#
# COMPACT_ATOMS: atom_id res chain seq x y z
N MET A 1 -31.33 -21.09 20.61
CA MET A 1 -31.74 -19.97 21.47
C MET A 1 -31.41 -18.70 20.70
N ASN A 2 -32.49 -18.01 20.31
CA ASN A 2 -32.44 -16.83 19.45
C ASN A 2 -31.91 -15.60 20.17
N SER A 3 -31.15 -14.78 19.45
CA SER A 3 -31.23 -13.31 19.63
C SER A 3 -30.82 -12.62 18.33
N ASN A 4 -31.83 -12.28 17.54
CA ASN A 4 -31.79 -11.30 16.49
C ASN A 4 -31.59 -9.91 17.09
N THR A 5 -30.55 -9.19 16.65
CA THR A 5 -30.47 -7.74 16.89
C THR A 5 -30.61 -7.03 15.55
N CYS A 6 -31.80 -6.48 15.36
CA CYS A 6 -32.25 -5.73 14.20
C CYS A 6 -31.75 -4.29 14.30
N LEU A 7 -31.01 -3.81 13.32
CA LEU A 7 -30.68 -2.39 13.16
C LEU A 7 -31.91 -1.63 12.69
N ARG A 8 -32.36 -0.66 13.46
CA ARG A 8 -33.48 0.23 13.13
C ARG A 8 -33.04 1.36 12.24
N VAL A 9 -33.62 1.39 11.06
CA VAL A 9 -33.64 2.57 10.20
C VAL A 9 -34.80 3.44 10.67
N HIS A 10 -34.51 4.68 11.05
CA HIS A 10 -35.56 5.67 11.36
C HIS A 10 -35.86 6.51 10.13
N SER A 11 -37.04 6.26 9.56
CA SER A 11 -37.71 7.16 8.64
C SER A 11 -38.65 8.07 9.43
N PHE A 12 -38.46 9.39 9.37
CA PHE A 12 -39.45 10.34 9.86
C PHE A 12 -40.16 11.01 8.70
N PHE A 13 -41.44 10.73 8.58
CA PHE A 13 -42.43 11.59 7.93
C PHE A 13 -43.36 12.13 9.01
N PRO A 14 -43.81 13.39 8.95
CA PRO A 14 -45.15 13.72 9.38
C PRO A 14 -46.00 14.39 8.32
N ARG A 15 -47.17 13.80 8.12
CA ARG A 15 -48.32 14.43 7.46
C ARG A 15 -49.11 15.25 8.48
N ARG A 16 -49.65 16.39 8.00
CA ARG A 16 -51.07 16.91 8.21
C ARG A 16 -51.07 18.40 7.83
N LEU A 17 -51.75 18.82 6.82
CA LEU A 17 -53.16 19.00 6.46
C LEU A 17 -53.88 20.18 7.18
N LEU A 18 -54.20 21.17 6.33
CA LEU A 18 -55.48 21.94 6.16
C LEU A 18 -55.93 22.90 7.26
N ARG A 19 -56.10 24.17 6.91
CA ARG A 19 -57.37 24.89 6.63
C ARG A 19 -57.16 26.40 6.55
N MET A 20 -57.50 26.95 5.41
CA MET A 20 -58.45 28.05 5.07
C MET A 20 -58.53 29.29 6.01
N GLY A 21 -58.41 30.44 5.38
CA GLY A 21 -58.88 31.75 5.83
C GLY A 21 -58.55 32.88 4.91
N LEU A 22 -59.49 33.30 4.09
CA LEU A 22 -59.54 34.41 3.15
C LEU A 22 -59.67 35.73 3.87
N LEU A 23 -58.98 36.82 3.48
CA LEU A 23 -59.53 38.20 3.21
C LEU A 23 -58.44 39.22 3.01
N LEU A 24 -58.44 39.77 1.83
CA LEU A 24 -58.31 41.15 1.31
C LEU A 24 -57.78 42.28 2.25
N LEU A 25 -56.78 43.05 1.90
CA LEU A 25 -56.80 44.36 1.21
C LEU A 25 -55.42 45.05 1.25
N THR A 26 -54.95 45.37 0.06
CA THR A 26 -54.16 46.59 -0.33
C THR A 26 -53.21 47.27 0.66
N GLY A 27 -51.96 47.23 0.29
CA GLY A 27 -50.91 48.14 0.78
C GLY A 27 -49.65 48.01 -0.05
N VAL A 28 -49.53 48.80 -1.14
CA VAL A 28 -48.31 48.91 -1.90
C VAL A 28 -47.27 49.59 -1.04
N LEU A 29 -46.28 48.85 -0.60
CA LEU A 29 -45.01 49.35 -0.07
C LEU A 29 -43.89 48.59 -0.80
N LEU A 30 -43.18 49.31 -1.69
CA LEU A 30 -41.94 48.87 -2.28
C LEU A 30 -40.91 48.61 -1.16
N LEU A 31 -40.74 47.33 -0.74
CA LEU A 31 -39.54 46.88 -0.06
C LEU A 31 -38.61 46.32 -1.13
N PRO A 32 -37.34 46.72 -1.17
CA PRO A 32 -36.37 46.00 -1.99
C PRO A 32 -36.26 44.56 -1.46
N LEU A 33 -36.63 43.59 -2.27
CA LEU A 33 -36.31 42.19 -2.09
C LEU A 33 -34.77 42.09 -2.05
N LEU A 34 -34.21 42.16 -0.85
CA LEU A 34 -32.90 41.57 -0.57
C LEU A 34 -33.05 40.08 -0.83
N VAL A 35 -32.77 39.67 -2.07
CA VAL A 35 -32.47 38.28 -2.40
C VAL A 35 -31.12 38.03 -1.74
N THR A 36 -31.15 37.69 -0.47
CA THR A 36 -30.03 36.95 0.14
C THR A 36 -29.93 35.67 -0.65
N PRO A 37 -28.82 35.39 -1.31
CA PRO A 37 -28.60 34.06 -1.87
C PRO A 37 -28.75 33.12 -0.69
N LEU A 38 -29.69 32.20 -0.79
CA LEU A 38 -29.78 31.04 0.08
C LEU A 38 -28.48 30.25 -0.18
N PHE A 39 -27.41 30.62 0.52
CA PHE A 39 -26.27 29.72 0.64
C PHE A 39 -26.83 28.51 1.34
N ALA A 40 -27.04 27.44 0.60
CA ALA A 40 -27.28 26.15 1.22
C ALA A 40 -26.14 25.95 2.22
N GLU A 41 -26.51 25.88 3.50
CA GLU A 41 -25.57 25.63 4.59
C GLU A 41 -24.87 24.33 4.21
N ARG A 42 -23.57 24.39 3.90
CA ARG A 42 -22.80 23.19 3.59
C ARG A 42 -22.55 22.47 4.89
N ASP A 43 -22.91 21.22 4.94
CA ASP A 43 -22.51 20.35 6.04
C ASP A 43 -20.99 20.40 6.15
N THR A 44 -20.48 20.73 7.35
CA THR A 44 -19.05 20.76 7.62
C THR A 44 -18.71 19.62 8.57
N MET A 45 -17.71 18.82 8.18
CA MET A 45 -17.18 17.73 8.99
C MET A 45 -15.73 18.02 9.39
N GLU A 46 -15.28 17.45 10.49
CA GLU A 46 -13.91 17.60 10.97
C GLU A 46 -13.25 16.24 11.18
N TYR A 47 -12.10 16.07 10.53
CA TYR A 47 -11.21 14.92 10.67
C TYR A 47 -9.76 15.40 10.78
N ASP A 48 -8.91 14.57 11.35
CA ASP A 48 -7.48 14.84 11.42
C ASP A 48 -6.83 14.54 10.06
N VAL A 49 -7.27 13.44 9.43
CA VAL A 49 -6.77 12.92 8.16
C VAL A 49 -7.93 12.61 7.22
N VAL A 50 -7.84 13.10 5.99
CA VAL A 50 -8.69 12.65 4.87
C VAL A 50 -7.86 11.78 3.96
N VAL A 51 -8.37 10.59 3.61
CA VAL A 51 -7.79 9.71 2.60
C VAL A 51 -8.71 9.72 1.39
N ALA A 52 -8.22 10.23 0.26
CA ALA A 52 -8.93 10.23 -1.01
C ALA A 52 -8.52 8.98 -1.81
N GLY A 53 -9.47 8.07 -2.02
CA GLY A 53 -9.30 6.76 -2.64
C GLY A 53 -9.17 5.63 -1.62
N GLY A 54 -10.07 4.66 -1.69
CA GLY A 54 -10.09 3.45 -0.84
C GLY A 54 -9.40 2.25 -1.48
N GLY A 55 -8.37 2.47 -2.30
CA GLY A 55 -7.55 1.44 -2.90
C GLY A 55 -6.79 0.60 -1.86
N ALA A 56 -5.88 -0.25 -2.31
CA ALA A 56 -5.05 -1.09 -1.43
C ALA A 56 -4.24 -0.23 -0.45
N GLY A 57 -3.61 0.82 -0.96
CA GLY A 57 -2.83 1.75 -0.15
C GLY A 57 -3.69 2.69 0.68
N GLY A 58 -4.78 3.24 0.10
CA GLY A 58 -5.66 4.15 0.83
C GLY A 58 -6.36 3.50 2.01
N THR A 59 -6.89 2.29 1.84
CA THR A 59 -7.47 1.51 2.94
C THR A 59 -6.43 1.20 4.02
N SER A 60 -5.21 0.82 3.60
CA SER A 60 -4.09 0.57 4.53
C SER A 60 -3.65 1.82 5.28
N ALA A 61 -3.64 2.99 4.61
CA ALA A 61 -3.32 4.27 5.22
C ALA A 61 -4.36 4.65 6.28
N ALA A 62 -5.64 4.50 5.96
CA ALA A 62 -6.73 4.79 6.89
C ALA A 62 -6.66 3.91 8.15
N ILE A 63 -6.43 2.59 7.97
CA ILE A 63 -6.25 1.65 9.09
C ILE A 63 -5.03 2.02 9.94
N ALA A 64 -3.89 2.35 9.31
CA ALA A 64 -2.69 2.71 10.04
C ALA A 64 -2.88 4.01 10.84
N ALA A 65 -3.53 5.01 10.24
CA ALA A 65 -3.74 6.29 10.90
C ALA A 65 -4.70 6.17 12.10
N VAL A 66 -5.81 5.43 11.99
CA VAL A 66 -6.74 5.24 13.12
C VAL A 66 -6.13 4.43 14.25
N ARG A 67 -5.27 3.44 13.94
CA ARG A 67 -4.53 2.66 14.95
C ARG A 67 -3.57 3.53 15.77
N LEU A 68 -3.16 4.69 15.25
CA LEU A 68 -2.35 5.68 15.95
C LEU A 68 -3.17 6.84 16.56
N GLY A 69 -4.50 6.70 16.61
CA GLY A 69 -5.41 7.60 17.31
C GLY A 69 -5.97 8.74 16.46
N ALA A 70 -5.73 8.80 15.16
CA ALA A 70 -6.29 9.84 14.29
C ALA A 70 -7.79 9.62 14.01
N ARG A 71 -8.54 10.70 13.83
CA ARG A 71 -9.89 10.70 13.25
C ARG A 71 -9.74 10.75 11.73
N VAL A 72 -10.20 9.71 11.04
CA VAL A 72 -9.95 9.50 9.63
C VAL A 72 -11.24 9.43 8.83
N ALA A 73 -11.34 10.20 7.73
CA ALA A 73 -12.34 10.02 6.69
C ALA A 73 -11.70 9.33 5.48
N LEU A 74 -12.19 8.15 5.13
CA LEU A 74 -11.81 7.42 3.91
C LEU A 74 -12.89 7.62 2.85
N LEU A 75 -12.55 8.26 1.74
CA LEU A 75 -13.46 8.57 0.65
C LEU A 75 -13.18 7.64 -0.53
N GLU A 76 -14.17 6.84 -0.92
CA GLU A 76 -14.05 5.87 -2.02
C GLU A 76 -15.10 6.15 -3.12
N GLU A 77 -14.66 6.21 -4.37
CA GLU A 77 -15.53 6.52 -5.52
C GLU A 77 -16.54 5.42 -5.82
N THR A 78 -16.16 4.18 -5.56
CA THR A 78 -17.00 2.99 -5.78
C THR A 78 -17.74 2.59 -4.49
N ASP A 79 -18.37 1.44 -4.48
CA ASP A 79 -18.91 0.78 -3.29
C ASP A 79 -18.03 -0.38 -2.79
N TRP A 80 -16.75 -0.43 -3.27
CA TRP A 80 -15.79 -1.46 -2.98
C TRP A 80 -14.46 -0.88 -2.47
N LEU A 81 -13.96 -1.35 -1.32
CA LEU A 81 -12.62 -1.06 -0.85
C LEU A 81 -11.59 -2.04 -1.43
N GLY A 82 -10.32 -1.60 -1.52
CA GLY A 82 -9.18 -2.39 -1.91
C GLY A 82 -8.70 -2.16 -3.35
N GLY A 83 -9.38 -1.31 -4.13
CA GLY A 83 -8.96 -0.86 -5.46
C GLY A 83 -8.55 -1.99 -6.39
N GLN A 84 -7.31 -1.95 -6.89
CA GLN A 84 -6.80 -2.91 -7.86
C GLN A 84 -6.97 -4.37 -7.44
N MET A 85 -6.85 -4.71 -6.15
CA MET A 85 -6.91 -6.11 -5.69
C MET A 85 -8.33 -6.62 -5.43
N THR A 86 -9.33 -5.76 -5.40
CA THR A 86 -10.74 -6.11 -5.19
C THR A 86 -11.63 -5.45 -6.23
N ALA A 87 -11.85 -4.13 -6.15
CA ALA A 87 -12.74 -3.37 -7.02
C ALA A 87 -12.38 -3.46 -8.52
N ALA A 88 -11.11 -3.62 -8.88
CA ALA A 88 -10.68 -3.85 -10.27
C ALA A 88 -10.45 -5.34 -10.61
N GLY A 89 -10.65 -6.27 -9.67
CA GLY A 89 -10.65 -7.71 -9.92
C GLY A 89 -9.27 -8.37 -10.10
N VAL A 90 -8.15 -7.70 -9.77
CA VAL A 90 -6.80 -8.30 -9.81
C VAL A 90 -6.46 -8.92 -8.44
N SER A 91 -7.11 -10.03 -8.14
CA SER A 91 -7.18 -10.62 -6.78
C SER A 91 -6.09 -11.64 -6.52
N THR A 92 -4.87 -11.35 -6.94
CA THR A 92 -3.67 -12.14 -6.65
C THR A 92 -2.57 -11.20 -6.25
N MET A 93 -1.97 -11.46 -5.08
CA MET A 93 -0.89 -10.61 -4.55
C MET A 93 0.40 -10.88 -5.32
N ASP A 94 0.77 -9.97 -6.21
CA ASP A 94 2.00 -10.05 -7.01
C ASP A 94 3.20 -9.68 -6.13
N ASP A 95 3.78 -10.67 -5.43
CA ASP A 95 4.87 -10.50 -4.48
C ASP A 95 6.02 -11.44 -4.80
N LEU A 96 7.12 -10.90 -5.29
CA LEU A 96 8.39 -11.63 -5.47
C LEU A 96 9.37 -11.40 -4.32
N SER A 97 9.09 -10.45 -3.41
CA SER A 97 9.96 -10.18 -2.26
C SER A 97 9.80 -11.21 -1.14
N GLY A 98 8.66 -11.91 -1.07
CA GLY A 98 8.30 -12.75 0.06
C GLY A 98 8.14 -11.99 1.39
N ASN A 99 8.11 -10.65 1.34
CA ASN A 99 8.08 -9.78 2.51
C ASN A 99 6.65 -9.58 3.04
N LYS A 100 6.01 -10.65 3.50
CA LYS A 100 4.67 -10.61 4.11
C LYS A 100 4.75 -10.04 5.52
N THR A 101 4.85 -8.73 5.64
CA THR A 101 4.99 -8.01 6.91
C THR A 101 3.98 -6.87 7.02
N GLY A 102 3.87 -6.26 8.20
CA GLY A 102 2.96 -5.16 8.43
C GLY A 102 1.52 -5.48 8.03
N ILE A 103 0.81 -4.49 7.54
CA ILE A 103 -0.60 -4.61 7.15
C ILE A 103 -0.82 -5.57 5.97
N TYR A 104 0.16 -5.70 5.06
CA TYR A 104 0.12 -6.69 3.99
C TYR A 104 0.22 -8.11 4.53
N GLY A 105 1.08 -8.35 5.51
CA GLY A 105 1.19 -9.64 6.20
C GLY A 105 -0.11 -10.01 6.89
N GLU A 106 -0.69 -9.08 7.65
CA GLU A 106 -1.97 -9.24 8.34
C GLU A 106 -3.12 -9.56 7.35
N PHE A 107 -3.23 -8.83 6.24
CA PHE A 107 -4.19 -9.11 5.19
C PHE A 107 -4.03 -10.53 4.62
N SER A 108 -2.80 -10.89 4.25
CA SER A 108 -2.49 -12.20 3.68
C SER A 108 -2.83 -13.36 4.63
N GLU A 109 -2.56 -13.21 5.92
CA GLU A 109 -2.90 -14.20 6.94
C GLU A 109 -4.41 -14.33 7.12
N ASN A 110 -5.15 -13.23 7.15
CA ASN A 110 -6.61 -13.24 7.25
C ASN A 110 -7.26 -13.92 6.04
N VAL A 111 -6.77 -13.66 4.83
CA VAL A 111 -7.20 -14.35 3.60
C VAL A 111 -6.91 -15.85 3.69
N ARG A 112 -5.67 -16.23 4.03
CA ARG A 112 -5.29 -17.64 4.20
C ARG A 112 -6.14 -18.35 5.25
N TYR A 113 -6.42 -17.70 6.37
CA TYR A 113 -7.26 -18.26 7.42
C TYR A 113 -8.72 -18.44 6.95
N HIS A 114 -9.25 -17.51 6.13
CA HIS A 114 -10.58 -17.65 5.54
C HIS A 114 -10.70 -18.94 4.71
N TYR A 115 -9.73 -19.18 3.81
CA TYR A 115 -9.74 -20.37 2.95
C TYR A 115 -9.35 -21.65 3.67
N PHE A 116 -8.44 -21.58 4.63
CA PHE A 116 -8.08 -22.72 5.47
C PHE A 116 -9.30 -23.33 6.17
N LYS A 117 -10.18 -22.50 6.72
CA LYS A 117 -11.45 -22.97 7.34
C LYS A 117 -12.39 -23.63 6.35
N LYS A 118 -12.22 -23.41 5.06
CA LYS A 118 -13.01 -24.01 3.96
C LYS A 118 -12.26 -25.18 3.30
N GLU A 119 -11.11 -25.57 3.85
CA GLU A 119 -10.23 -26.59 3.28
C GLU A 119 -9.80 -26.28 1.83
N LYS A 120 -9.51 -24.99 1.52
CA LYS A 120 -9.12 -24.48 0.21
C LYS A 120 -7.72 -23.90 0.20
N SER A 121 -6.98 -24.17 -0.88
CA SER A 121 -5.69 -23.54 -1.14
C SER A 121 -5.87 -22.12 -1.69
N VAL A 122 -4.96 -21.23 -1.34
CA VAL A 122 -4.81 -19.90 -1.94
C VAL A 122 -3.73 -19.88 -3.04
N SER A 123 -3.02 -20.99 -3.24
CA SER A 123 -1.94 -21.12 -4.23
C SER A 123 -2.49 -21.55 -5.60
N THR A 124 -3.48 -20.83 -6.09
CA THR A 124 -4.25 -21.18 -7.31
C THR A 124 -3.80 -20.41 -8.55
N CYS A 125 -2.94 -19.40 -8.38
CA CYS A 125 -2.39 -18.64 -9.48
C CYS A 125 -1.18 -19.36 -10.08
N TYR A 126 -1.20 -19.58 -11.40
CA TYR A 126 -0.07 -20.22 -12.09
C TYR A 126 1.17 -19.35 -12.12
N TRP A 127 0.99 -18.04 -12.30
CA TRP A 127 2.10 -17.09 -12.43
C TRP A 127 3.12 -17.23 -11.30
N ASP A 128 2.64 -17.34 -10.07
CA ASP A 128 3.45 -17.64 -8.90
C ASP A 128 2.65 -18.46 -7.89
N GLY A 129 2.96 -19.74 -7.75
CA GLY A 129 2.32 -20.64 -6.80
C GLY A 129 2.51 -20.28 -5.32
N ASN A 130 3.39 -19.32 -5.00
CA ASN A 130 3.58 -18.80 -3.63
C ASN A 130 2.73 -17.58 -3.32
N THR A 131 2.08 -17.00 -4.33
CA THR A 131 1.20 -15.84 -4.14
C THR A 131 -0.07 -16.24 -3.39
N THR A 132 -0.69 -15.25 -2.76
CA THR A 132 -1.99 -15.41 -2.13
C THR A 132 -3.05 -14.94 -3.12
N ALA A 133 -3.80 -15.89 -3.71
CA ALA A 133 -4.96 -15.61 -4.54
C ALA A 133 -6.25 -15.66 -3.69
N PHE A 134 -7.25 -14.90 -4.09
CA PHE A 134 -8.54 -14.83 -3.39
C PHE A 134 -9.63 -14.29 -4.32
N GLU A 135 -10.88 -14.62 -4.03
CA GLU A 135 -11.99 -13.94 -4.67
C GLU A 135 -12.05 -12.46 -4.25
N PRO A 136 -12.37 -11.52 -5.17
CA PRO A 136 -12.51 -10.10 -4.85
C PRO A 136 -13.39 -9.81 -3.64
N SER A 137 -14.52 -10.50 -3.54
CA SER A 137 -15.48 -10.40 -2.43
C SER A 137 -14.86 -10.78 -1.07
N VAL A 138 -14.00 -11.81 -1.06
CA VAL A 138 -13.28 -12.23 0.15
C VAL A 138 -12.25 -11.18 0.55
N GLY A 139 -11.47 -10.66 -0.41
CA GLY A 139 -10.51 -9.59 -0.15
C GLY A 139 -11.18 -8.34 0.46
N ARG A 140 -12.31 -7.90 -0.14
CA ARG A 140 -13.12 -6.80 0.40
C ARG A 140 -13.59 -7.06 1.84
N ASN A 141 -14.12 -8.26 2.12
CA ASN A 141 -14.63 -8.59 3.44
C ASN A 141 -13.52 -8.65 4.50
N VAL A 142 -12.32 -9.11 4.12
CA VAL A 142 -11.14 -9.08 5.00
C VAL A 142 -10.77 -7.63 5.35
N LEU A 143 -10.71 -6.72 4.36
CA LEU A 143 -10.44 -5.30 4.62
C LEU A 143 -11.48 -4.66 5.54
N LEU A 144 -12.77 -4.94 5.33
CA LEU A 144 -13.85 -4.46 6.21
C LEU A 144 -13.68 -4.96 7.64
N SER A 145 -13.33 -6.24 7.82
CA SER A 145 -13.05 -6.80 9.15
C SER A 145 -11.84 -6.13 9.81
N MET A 146 -10.77 -5.82 9.06
CA MET A 146 -9.60 -5.11 9.57
C MET A 146 -9.95 -3.68 10.01
N ILE A 147 -10.84 -2.99 9.28
CA ILE A 147 -11.37 -1.66 9.65
C ILE A 147 -12.20 -1.75 10.95
N GLU A 148 -13.10 -2.72 11.04
CA GLU A 148 -13.91 -2.93 12.24
C GLU A 148 -13.04 -3.21 13.48
N GLN A 149 -12.02 -4.02 13.35
CA GLN A 149 -11.06 -4.30 14.42
C GLN A 149 -10.26 -3.05 14.81
N ALA A 150 -9.80 -2.25 13.83
CA ALA A 150 -9.09 -1.02 14.09
C ALA A 150 -9.97 0.01 14.84
N ASN A 151 -11.23 0.17 14.40
CA ASN A 151 -12.21 1.03 15.08
C ASN A 151 -12.54 0.55 16.49
N SER A 152 -12.72 -0.74 16.69
CA SER A 152 -13.02 -1.32 17.99
C SER A 152 -11.88 -1.08 18.97
N LYS A 153 -10.62 -1.24 18.54
CA LYS A 153 -9.45 -0.96 19.34
C LYS A 153 -9.35 0.53 19.67
N ALA A 154 -9.48 1.41 18.68
CA ALA A 154 -9.43 2.86 18.88
C ALA A 154 -10.51 3.35 19.84
N ALA A 155 -11.73 2.83 19.74
CA ALA A 155 -12.83 3.16 20.65
C ALA A 155 -12.54 2.70 22.09
N HIS A 156 -11.91 1.54 22.28
CA HIS A 156 -11.53 1.04 23.61
C HIS A 156 -10.42 1.90 24.24
N GLU A 157 -9.51 2.42 23.45
CA GLU A 157 -8.43 3.30 23.88
C GLU A 157 -8.89 4.78 24.02
N GLY A 158 -10.14 5.09 23.64
CA GLY A 158 -10.69 6.44 23.69
C GLY A 158 -10.09 7.41 22.69
N ALA A 159 -9.49 6.87 21.61
CA ALA A 159 -8.74 7.63 20.62
C ALA A 159 -9.04 7.16 19.19
N GLY A 160 -9.25 8.13 18.30
CA GLY A 160 -9.40 7.86 16.87
C GLY A 160 -10.76 7.29 16.45
N ARG A 161 -11.03 7.42 15.16
CA ARG A 161 -12.18 6.83 14.47
C ARG A 161 -11.92 6.83 12.98
N LEU A 162 -12.32 5.78 12.28
CA LEU A 162 -12.31 5.67 10.83
C LEU A 162 -13.74 5.58 10.31
N ASP A 163 -14.17 6.59 9.56
CA ASP A 163 -15.42 6.59 8.81
C ASP A 163 -15.15 6.37 7.32
N VAL A 164 -15.91 5.47 6.70
CA VAL A 164 -15.81 5.16 5.28
C VAL A 164 -17.00 5.75 4.54
N PHE A 165 -16.73 6.54 3.52
CA PHE A 165 -17.72 7.15 2.64
C PHE A 165 -17.58 6.58 1.24
N TYR A 166 -18.54 5.76 0.84
CA TYR A 166 -18.62 5.21 -0.51
C TYR A 166 -19.27 6.18 -1.47
N ARG A 167 -19.06 5.98 -2.79
CA ARG A 167 -19.58 6.84 -3.86
C ARG A 167 -19.24 8.31 -3.59
N SER A 168 -18.03 8.54 -3.16
CA SER A 168 -17.54 9.81 -2.66
C SER A 168 -16.28 10.25 -3.35
N GLN A 169 -16.22 11.52 -3.74
CA GLN A 169 -15.11 12.09 -4.50
C GLN A 169 -14.75 13.47 -3.99
N VAL A 170 -13.46 13.75 -3.82
CA VAL A 170 -12.95 15.10 -3.57
C VAL A 170 -13.01 15.92 -4.86
N THR A 171 -13.60 17.10 -4.77
CA THR A 171 -13.77 18.01 -5.91
C THR A 171 -12.92 19.27 -5.83
N SER A 172 -12.45 19.63 -4.64
CA SER A 172 -11.48 20.72 -4.46
C SER A 172 -10.67 20.54 -3.19
N VAL A 173 -9.46 21.06 -3.18
CA VAL A 173 -8.55 21.07 -2.03
C VAL A 173 -8.38 22.51 -1.54
N HIS A 174 -8.55 22.71 -0.24
CA HIS A 174 -8.43 24.03 0.39
C HIS A 174 -7.04 24.19 0.99
N ARG A 175 -6.36 25.26 0.63
CA ARG A 175 -5.03 25.58 1.14
C ARG A 175 -5.00 26.92 1.86
N ARG A 176 -4.13 27.01 2.88
CA ARG A 176 -3.76 28.27 3.52
C ARG A 176 -2.23 28.38 3.48
N GLY A 177 -1.73 29.22 2.58
CA GLY A 177 -0.31 29.25 2.23
C GLY A 177 0.13 27.90 1.63
N PRO A 178 1.23 27.30 2.10
CA PRO A 178 1.66 25.97 1.63
C PRO A 178 0.81 24.83 2.18
N GLY A 179 0.09 25.02 3.29
CA GLY A 179 -0.57 23.95 4.03
C GLY A 179 -1.96 23.59 3.54
N ILE A 180 -2.31 22.31 3.58
CA ILE A 180 -3.68 21.81 3.44
C ILE A 180 -4.49 22.23 4.68
N HIS A 181 -5.76 22.59 4.45
CA HIS A 181 -6.69 23.01 5.48
C HIS A 181 -8.02 22.27 5.43
N GLY A 182 -8.31 21.59 4.34
CA GLY A 182 -9.51 20.81 4.13
C GLY A 182 -9.76 20.52 2.65
N VAL A 183 -10.88 19.89 2.40
CA VAL A 183 -11.35 19.54 1.06
C VAL A 183 -12.84 19.81 0.95
N THR A 184 -13.35 20.04 -0.27
CA THR A 184 -14.75 19.83 -0.58
C THR A 184 -14.91 18.49 -1.28
N ALA A 185 -15.78 17.66 -0.76
CA ALA A 185 -16.12 16.37 -1.34
C ALA A 185 -17.59 16.30 -1.72
N VAL A 186 -17.92 15.42 -2.67
CA VAL A 186 -19.29 14.97 -2.92
C VAL A 186 -19.43 13.64 -2.21
N LEU A 187 -20.25 13.59 -1.17
CA LEU A 187 -20.57 12.40 -0.38
C LEU A 187 -21.99 11.96 -0.73
N ASP A 188 -22.14 10.83 -1.39
CA ASP A 188 -23.46 10.30 -1.84
C ASP A 188 -24.32 11.39 -2.54
N GLY A 189 -23.68 12.14 -3.42
CA GLY A 189 -24.33 13.22 -4.20
C GLY A 189 -24.45 14.60 -3.50
N ARG A 190 -24.03 14.75 -2.23
CA ARG A 190 -24.06 16.01 -1.48
C ARG A 190 -22.68 16.63 -1.36
N LYS A 191 -22.56 17.91 -1.67
CA LYS A 191 -21.34 18.68 -1.43
C LYS A 191 -21.16 18.94 0.07
N THR A 192 -20.04 18.48 0.61
CA THR A 192 -19.67 18.58 2.02
C THR A 192 -18.26 19.14 2.12
N ASP A 193 -18.05 20.11 2.99
CA ASP A 193 -16.72 20.62 3.30
C ASP A 193 -16.15 19.82 4.49
N ILE A 194 -14.94 19.31 4.32
CA ILE A 194 -14.25 18.51 5.37
C ILE A 194 -12.98 19.25 5.74
N VAL A 195 -12.92 19.70 6.98
CA VAL A 195 -11.70 20.28 7.57
C VAL A 195 -10.75 19.15 7.94
N CYS A 196 -9.48 19.26 7.54
CA CYS A 196 -8.45 18.29 7.91
C CYS A 196 -7.08 18.95 7.94
N SER A 197 -6.15 18.36 8.67
CA SER A 197 -4.75 18.79 8.70
C SER A 197 -3.90 18.06 7.68
N VAL A 198 -4.28 16.83 7.30
CA VAL A 198 -3.56 16.01 6.32
C VAL A 198 -4.54 15.39 5.33
N LEU A 199 -4.20 15.50 4.05
CA LEU A 199 -4.84 14.83 2.92
C LEU A 199 -3.87 13.79 2.35
N ILE A 200 -4.32 12.54 2.21
CA ILE A 200 -3.56 11.48 1.54
C ILE A 200 -4.19 11.24 0.16
N ASP A 201 -3.42 11.43 -0.91
CA ASP A 201 -3.82 11.03 -2.26
C ASP A 201 -3.52 9.55 -2.47
N ALA A 202 -4.58 8.76 -2.46
CA ALA A 202 -4.61 7.34 -2.79
C ALA A 202 -5.57 7.05 -3.96
N THR A 203 -5.88 8.09 -4.75
CA THR A 203 -6.76 7.95 -5.92
C THR A 203 -6.06 7.17 -7.04
N GLU A 204 -6.84 6.50 -7.87
CA GLU A 204 -6.31 5.69 -8.97
C GLU A 204 -5.51 6.51 -9.99
N TYR A 205 -5.75 7.82 -10.06
CA TYR A 205 -5.21 8.70 -11.09
C TYR A 205 -4.30 9.81 -10.55
N GLY A 206 -4.09 9.90 -9.22
CA GLY A 206 -3.35 11.00 -8.60
C GLY A 206 -4.10 12.33 -8.71
N ASP A 207 -5.41 12.32 -8.55
CA ASP A 207 -6.26 13.47 -8.81
C ASP A 207 -6.11 14.59 -7.77
N MET A 208 -5.61 14.28 -6.57
CA MET A 208 -5.36 15.32 -5.55
C MET A 208 -4.14 16.18 -5.89
N LEU A 209 -3.20 15.67 -6.66
CA LEU A 209 -1.99 16.40 -7.03
C LEU A 209 -2.30 17.71 -7.76
N PRO A 210 -3.05 17.70 -8.90
CA PRO A 210 -3.46 18.95 -9.54
C PRO A 210 -4.43 19.79 -8.69
N LEU A 211 -5.36 19.18 -7.95
CA LEU A 211 -6.30 19.90 -7.10
C LEU A 211 -5.60 20.65 -5.95
N ALA A 212 -4.49 20.12 -5.45
CA ALA A 212 -3.65 20.77 -4.44
C ALA A 212 -2.58 21.69 -5.04
N ASN A 213 -2.50 21.85 -6.36
CA ASN A 213 -1.41 22.52 -7.06
C ASN A 213 -0.01 21.99 -6.63
N ALA A 214 0.11 20.69 -6.41
CA ALA A 214 1.37 20.02 -6.21
C ALA A 214 2.02 19.68 -7.56
N LEU A 215 3.34 19.67 -7.62
CA LEU A 215 4.05 19.25 -8.82
C LEU A 215 3.94 17.71 -8.99
N TYR A 216 3.71 17.27 -10.23
CA TYR A 216 3.59 15.85 -10.56
C TYR A 216 4.19 15.54 -11.95
N ARG A 217 4.39 14.26 -12.20
CA ARG A 217 4.75 13.68 -13.51
C ARG A 217 3.57 12.90 -14.07
N ALA A 218 3.35 13.01 -15.39
CA ALA A 218 2.39 12.22 -16.15
C ALA A 218 3.08 11.68 -17.41
N GLY A 219 3.11 10.35 -17.57
CA GLY A 219 4.01 9.75 -18.56
C GLY A 219 5.47 10.17 -18.30
N ASN A 220 6.16 10.64 -19.31
CA ASN A 220 7.55 11.13 -19.24
C ASN A 220 7.69 12.63 -18.99
N SER A 221 6.59 13.35 -18.73
CA SER A 221 6.58 14.81 -18.61
C SER A 221 6.19 15.28 -17.20
N LYS A 222 6.48 16.56 -16.92
CA LYS A 222 6.34 17.17 -15.60
C LYS A 222 5.46 18.40 -15.64
N SER A 223 4.51 18.53 -14.68
CA SER A 223 3.69 19.73 -14.51
C SER A 223 4.55 20.96 -14.20
N PRO A 224 4.12 22.19 -14.56
CA PRO A 224 2.84 22.49 -15.20
C PRO A 224 2.79 22.26 -16.74
N VAL A 225 3.86 21.80 -17.34
CA VAL A 225 3.93 21.58 -18.80
C VAL A 225 3.91 20.09 -19.09
N ILE A 226 2.70 19.54 -19.23
CA ILE A 226 2.51 18.13 -19.60
C ILE A 226 2.57 18.01 -21.13
N ASP A 227 3.42 17.11 -21.61
CA ASP A 227 3.52 16.80 -23.04
C ASP A 227 2.29 15.99 -23.46
N SER A 228 1.46 16.56 -24.32
CA SER A 228 0.25 15.89 -24.83
C SER A 228 0.53 14.63 -25.67
N SER A 229 1.78 14.49 -26.18
CA SER A 229 2.23 13.30 -26.90
C SER A 229 2.74 12.19 -26.01
N ALA A 230 2.92 12.46 -24.70
CA ALA A 230 3.38 11.48 -23.73
C ALA A 230 2.40 10.31 -23.62
N ARG A 231 2.95 9.14 -23.35
CA ARG A 231 2.20 7.90 -23.21
C ARG A 231 2.26 7.39 -21.79
N ILE A 232 1.18 6.71 -21.39
CA ILE A 232 1.08 5.93 -20.16
C ILE A 232 0.84 4.46 -20.49
N GLN A 233 0.92 3.60 -19.50
CA GLN A 233 0.70 2.18 -19.67
C GLN A 233 -0.75 1.87 -20.07
N ASP A 234 -0.94 0.71 -20.71
CA ASP A 234 -2.24 0.12 -20.97
C ASP A 234 -3.04 -0.11 -19.68
N ILE A 235 -4.36 -0.07 -19.78
CA ILE A 235 -5.28 -0.45 -18.72
C ILE A 235 -5.91 -1.81 -19.03
N THR A 236 -6.61 -2.41 -18.07
CA THR A 236 -7.45 -3.58 -18.32
C THR A 236 -8.77 -3.43 -17.58
N TRP A 237 -9.89 -3.53 -18.29
CA TRP A 237 -11.13 -3.79 -17.58
C TRP A 237 -11.24 -5.29 -17.33
N VAL A 238 -10.91 -5.71 -16.13
CA VAL A 238 -10.89 -7.13 -15.74
C VAL A 238 -12.31 -7.68 -15.69
N ALA A 239 -12.48 -8.98 -15.94
CA ALA A 239 -13.69 -9.70 -15.58
C ALA A 239 -13.32 -10.93 -14.76
N VAL A 240 -14.02 -11.17 -13.68
CA VAL A 240 -13.96 -12.47 -13.00
C VAL A 240 -14.93 -13.38 -13.71
N ILE A 241 -14.41 -14.45 -14.31
CA ILE A 241 -15.20 -15.44 -15.04
C ILE A 241 -15.23 -16.78 -14.31
N LYS A 242 -16.33 -17.54 -14.51
CA LYS A 242 -16.59 -18.81 -13.87
C LYS A 242 -17.01 -19.84 -14.91
N LYS A 243 -16.60 -21.09 -14.71
CA LYS A 243 -17.03 -22.23 -15.53
C LYS A 243 -18.39 -22.73 -15.05
N TYR A 244 -19.29 -22.95 -15.99
CA TYR A 244 -20.63 -23.48 -15.76
C TYR A 244 -20.77 -24.88 -16.37
N PRO A 245 -20.38 -25.96 -15.66
CA PRO A 245 -20.40 -27.31 -16.22
C PRO A 245 -21.80 -27.79 -16.70
N GLY A 246 -22.85 -27.27 -16.09
CA GLY A 246 -24.27 -27.53 -16.50
C GLY A 246 -24.75 -26.64 -17.65
N GLY A 247 -23.88 -25.84 -18.26
CA GLY A 247 -24.22 -24.85 -19.27
C GLY A 247 -24.38 -23.45 -18.70
N ILE A 248 -24.03 -22.45 -19.51
CA ILE A 248 -24.11 -21.04 -19.12
C ILE A 248 -25.57 -20.65 -18.86
N PRO A 249 -25.89 -20.03 -17.69
CA PRO A 249 -27.23 -19.49 -17.43
C PRO A 249 -27.70 -18.56 -18.56
N GLN A 250 -28.98 -18.60 -18.89
CA GLN A 250 -29.52 -17.86 -20.05
C GLN A 250 -29.23 -16.35 -19.97
N ASN A 251 -29.33 -15.75 -18.79
CA ASN A 251 -29.08 -14.33 -18.54
C ASN A 251 -27.56 -13.95 -18.55
N LEU A 252 -26.68 -14.94 -18.56
CA LEU A 252 -25.22 -14.75 -18.63
C LEU A 252 -24.63 -15.19 -19.98
N ARG A 253 -25.47 -15.58 -20.93
CA ARG A 253 -25.08 -15.96 -22.29
C ARG A 253 -25.12 -14.73 -23.20
N ILE A 254 -23.99 -14.45 -23.85
CA ILE A 254 -23.92 -13.41 -24.86
C ILE A 254 -24.39 -14.03 -26.19
N THR A 255 -25.48 -13.57 -26.75
CA THR A 255 -26.10 -14.19 -27.97
C THR A 255 -25.69 -13.46 -29.25
N THR A 256 -25.34 -12.20 -29.16
CA THR A 256 -24.95 -11.35 -30.29
C THR A 256 -23.51 -10.84 -30.05
N PRO A 257 -22.70 -10.65 -31.09
CA PRO A 257 -21.35 -10.11 -30.90
C PRO A 257 -21.44 -8.65 -30.40
N PRO A 258 -20.75 -8.32 -29.28
CA PRO A 258 -20.74 -6.95 -28.80
C PRO A 258 -20.09 -5.97 -29.79
N PRO A 259 -20.37 -4.66 -29.69
CA PRO A 259 -19.78 -3.66 -30.55
C PRO A 259 -18.25 -3.75 -30.59
N GLY A 260 -17.69 -3.69 -31.79
CA GLY A 260 -16.24 -3.74 -31.97
C GLY A 260 -15.62 -5.14 -32.05
N TYR A 261 -16.41 -6.22 -32.00
CA TYR A 261 -15.91 -7.60 -31.97
C TYR A 261 -14.84 -7.89 -33.04
N VAL A 262 -15.12 -7.53 -34.30
CA VAL A 262 -14.20 -7.78 -35.43
C VAL A 262 -12.84 -7.06 -35.21
N LYS A 263 -12.84 -5.90 -34.57
CA LYS A 263 -11.62 -5.13 -34.26
C LYS A 263 -10.68 -5.90 -33.33
N TYR A 264 -11.23 -6.66 -32.39
CA TYR A 264 -10.45 -7.35 -31.36
C TYR A 264 -10.14 -8.81 -31.70
N LEU A 265 -10.80 -9.38 -32.70
CA LEU A 265 -10.77 -10.82 -32.99
C LEU A 265 -9.36 -11.35 -33.25
N ASP A 266 -8.56 -10.65 -34.05
CA ASP A 266 -7.19 -11.08 -34.35
C ASP A 266 -6.29 -10.99 -33.12
N GLY A 267 -6.48 -9.98 -32.26
CA GLY A 267 -5.79 -9.89 -30.98
C GLY A 267 -6.15 -11.08 -30.07
N PHE A 268 -7.41 -11.45 -29.97
CA PHE A 268 -7.84 -12.63 -29.20
C PHE A 268 -7.25 -13.93 -29.73
N ARG A 269 -7.17 -14.11 -31.04
CA ARG A 269 -6.52 -15.28 -31.67
C ARG A 269 -5.02 -15.36 -31.40
N GLN A 270 -4.36 -14.20 -31.29
CA GLN A 270 -2.92 -14.15 -30.92
C GLN A 270 -2.70 -14.50 -29.45
N ILE A 271 -3.63 -14.13 -28.59
CA ILE A 271 -3.56 -14.38 -27.15
C ILE A 271 -3.84 -15.84 -26.83
N VAL A 272 -4.82 -16.43 -27.53
CA VAL A 272 -5.21 -17.83 -27.38
C VAL A 272 -4.44 -18.66 -28.40
N ALA A 273 -3.50 -19.50 -27.96
CA ALA A 273 -2.71 -20.32 -28.85
C ALA A 273 -3.57 -21.31 -29.66
N ASP A 274 -3.20 -21.56 -30.92
CA ASP A 274 -3.84 -22.52 -31.81
C ASP A 274 -3.97 -23.89 -31.13
N GLY A 275 -5.20 -24.36 -31.03
CA GLY A 275 -5.55 -25.74 -30.65
C GLY A 275 -5.58 -26.06 -29.16
N GLY A 276 -5.49 -25.10 -28.28
CA GLY A 276 -5.55 -25.33 -26.84
C GLY A 276 -6.14 -24.17 -26.07
N ASN A 277 -6.73 -24.46 -24.95
CA ASN A 277 -7.23 -23.53 -23.95
C ASN A 277 -6.12 -22.66 -23.33
N SER A 278 -5.09 -22.27 -24.05
CA SER A 278 -3.95 -21.53 -23.47
C SER A 278 -3.92 -20.07 -23.91
N PHE A 279 -3.79 -19.18 -22.93
CA PHE A 279 -3.44 -17.81 -23.14
C PHE A 279 -1.95 -17.73 -23.49
N ARG A 280 -1.61 -17.49 -24.72
CA ARG A 280 -0.28 -17.13 -25.22
C ARG A 280 0.88 -18.12 -24.97
N LYS A 281 1.60 -18.46 -26.02
CA LYS A 281 2.99 -18.90 -25.93
C LYS A 281 3.86 -17.72 -25.53
N TYR A 282 4.44 -17.78 -24.33
CA TYR A 282 5.45 -16.82 -23.93
C TYR A 282 6.72 -17.05 -24.77
N PRO A 283 7.33 -16.03 -25.38
CA PRO A 283 8.55 -16.19 -26.15
C PRO A 283 9.79 -16.50 -25.31
N LEU A 284 9.68 -16.51 -23.99
CA LEU A 284 10.75 -16.79 -23.05
C LEU A 284 10.83 -18.30 -22.79
N ARG A 285 11.92 -18.92 -23.18
CA ARG A 285 12.51 -20.23 -22.91
C ARG A 285 12.01 -21.05 -21.72
N MET A 286 10.72 -21.09 -21.47
CA MET A 286 10.13 -22.01 -20.49
C MET A 286 9.78 -23.32 -21.18
N PRO A 287 10.18 -24.47 -20.65
CA PRO A 287 9.97 -25.78 -21.27
C PRO A 287 8.54 -26.30 -21.12
N VAL A 288 7.56 -25.46 -20.80
CA VAL A 288 6.18 -25.85 -20.49
C VAL A 288 5.23 -25.09 -21.38
N ASP A 289 4.29 -25.78 -22.00
CA ASP A 289 3.14 -25.20 -22.66
C ASP A 289 2.39 -24.32 -21.62
N PHE A 290 2.12 -23.06 -22.00
CA PHE A 290 1.53 -22.10 -21.10
C PHE A 290 0.12 -22.54 -20.67
N PRO A 291 -0.27 -22.23 -19.41
CA PRO A 291 -1.53 -22.66 -18.87
C PRO A 291 -2.70 -22.04 -19.61
N THR A 292 -3.79 -22.74 -19.51
CA THR A 292 -5.12 -22.30 -19.89
C THR A 292 -5.49 -21.00 -19.16
N HIS A 293 -6.40 -20.21 -19.73
CA HIS A 293 -6.90 -18.97 -19.13
C HIS A 293 -7.38 -19.13 -17.68
N ASN A 294 -7.85 -20.33 -17.29
CA ASN A 294 -8.31 -20.60 -15.95
C ASN A 294 -7.22 -20.62 -14.88
N ALA A 295 -5.99 -20.96 -15.22
CA ALA A 295 -4.92 -21.10 -14.25
C ALA A 295 -4.03 -19.87 -14.13
N TYR A 296 -3.95 -19.00 -15.15
CA TYR A 296 -3.05 -17.86 -15.13
C TYR A 296 -3.29 -16.92 -13.93
N ARG A 297 -4.55 -16.56 -13.68
CA ARG A 297 -5.02 -15.82 -12.49
C ARG A 297 -6.11 -16.62 -11.78
N GLY A 298 -5.90 -17.94 -11.66
CA GLY A 298 -6.83 -18.83 -11.00
C GLY A 298 -7.15 -18.38 -9.58
N LEU A 299 -8.44 -18.40 -9.23
CA LEU A 299 -8.94 -18.02 -7.93
C LEU A 299 -9.36 -19.27 -7.13
N PRO A 300 -9.27 -19.24 -5.81
CA PRO A 300 -9.81 -20.30 -4.97
C PRO A 300 -11.31 -20.53 -5.27
N ASP A 301 -11.68 -21.77 -5.50
CA ASP A 301 -13.07 -22.15 -5.77
C ASP A 301 -13.41 -23.55 -5.18
N SER A 302 -14.54 -24.12 -5.56
CA SER A 302 -14.96 -25.40 -5.01
C SER A 302 -14.11 -26.60 -5.44
N SER A 303 -13.31 -26.49 -6.51
CA SER A 303 -12.56 -27.58 -7.11
C SER A 303 -11.11 -27.73 -6.63
N ASN A 304 -10.56 -26.72 -5.91
CA ASN A 304 -9.18 -26.77 -5.42
C ASN A 304 -9.09 -27.18 -3.94
N PRO A 305 -8.57 -28.39 -3.63
CA PRO A 305 -8.35 -28.83 -2.24
C PRO A 305 -7.22 -28.05 -1.56
N LEU A 306 -7.05 -28.23 -0.24
CA LEU A 306 -6.07 -27.50 0.57
C LEU A 306 -4.61 -27.72 0.12
N ASP A 307 -4.30 -28.91 -0.35
CA ASP A 307 -2.98 -29.29 -0.86
C ASP A 307 -2.77 -28.96 -2.35
N TYR A 308 -3.74 -28.26 -2.98
CA TYR A 308 -3.61 -27.85 -4.37
C TYR A 308 -2.40 -26.97 -4.58
N THR A 309 -1.65 -27.25 -5.63
CA THR A 309 -0.59 -26.40 -6.15
C THR A 309 -0.76 -26.26 -7.67
N ALA A 310 -0.52 -25.07 -8.19
CA ALA A 310 -0.66 -24.80 -9.64
C ALA A 310 0.52 -25.37 -10.44
N ALA A 311 0.79 -26.69 -10.35
CA ALA A 311 2.02 -27.30 -10.81
C ALA A 311 1.96 -27.95 -12.20
N GLY A 312 0.80 -27.98 -12.88
CA GLY A 312 0.70 -28.59 -14.21
C GLY A 312 -0.73 -28.61 -14.77
N ALA A 313 -0.87 -29.04 -16.02
CA ALA A 313 -2.12 -28.95 -16.78
C ALA A 313 -3.31 -29.65 -16.12
N ASP A 314 -3.09 -30.81 -15.48
CA ASP A 314 -4.16 -31.54 -14.78
C ASP A 314 -4.66 -30.78 -13.56
N GLU A 315 -3.76 -30.08 -12.88
CA GLU A 315 -4.11 -29.22 -11.73
C GLU A 315 -4.82 -27.95 -12.22
N TRP A 316 -4.38 -27.33 -13.32
CA TRP A 316 -5.04 -26.15 -13.88
C TRP A 316 -6.46 -26.41 -14.29
N ALA A 317 -6.78 -27.62 -14.78
CA ALA A 317 -8.14 -28.00 -15.14
C ALA A 317 -9.12 -27.98 -13.95
N LYS A 318 -8.63 -28.06 -12.73
CA LYS A 318 -9.44 -27.98 -11.49
C LYS A 318 -9.93 -26.58 -11.18
N ILE A 319 -9.27 -25.55 -11.74
CA ILE A 319 -9.66 -24.16 -11.54
C ILE A 319 -10.90 -23.82 -12.37
N THR A 320 -11.96 -23.40 -11.72
CA THR A 320 -13.25 -23.07 -12.34
C THR A 320 -13.65 -21.60 -12.17
N LYS A 321 -12.79 -20.77 -11.59
CA LYS A 321 -12.95 -19.31 -11.47
C LYS A 321 -11.61 -18.62 -11.70
N THR A 322 -11.58 -17.52 -12.48
CA THR A 322 -10.34 -16.79 -12.81
C THR A 322 -10.59 -15.33 -13.13
N GLY A 323 -9.56 -14.50 -13.02
CA GLY A 323 -9.57 -13.10 -13.48
C GLY A 323 -8.99 -12.98 -14.90
N VAL A 324 -9.75 -12.41 -15.83
CA VAL A 324 -9.26 -12.04 -17.17
C VAL A 324 -8.52 -10.71 -17.07
N ASN A 325 -7.20 -10.77 -16.97
CA ASN A 325 -6.33 -9.60 -16.79
C ASN A 325 -5.31 -9.50 -17.92
N TRP A 326 -4.06 -9.89 -17.69
CA TRP A 326 -2.98 -9.78 -18.66
C TRP A 326 -3.31 -10.52 -19.97
N GLY A 327 -2.93 -9.93 -21.09
CA GLY A 327 -3.30 -10.38 -22.44
C GLY A 327 -4.60 -9.75 -22.95
N ASN A 328 -5.44 -9.20 -22.06
CA ASN A 328 -6.65 -8.44 -22.43
C ASN A 328 -6.48 -6.93 -22.22
N ASP A 329 -5.24 -6.45 -22.21
CA ASP A 329 -4.91 -5.04 -22.03
C ASP A 329 -5.53 -4.17 -23.13
N PHE A 330 -5.90 -2.94 -22.76
CA PHE A 330 -6.45 -1.95 -23.66
C PHE A 330 -5.53 -0.69 -23.72
N PRO A 331 -5.13 -0.23 -24.90
CA PRO A 331 -5.47 -0.76 -26.23
C PRO A 331 -4.78 -2.09 -26.56
N GLY A 332 -3.62 -2.44 -25.97
CA GLY A 332 -2.93 -3.70 -26.20
C GLY A 332 -2.47 -3.86 -27.65
N ALA A 333 -2.75 -5.03 -28.23
CA ALA A 333 -2.34 -5.36 -29.60
C ALA A 333 -2.93 -4.43 -30.66
N GLU A 334 -4.11 -3.84 -30.41
CA GLU A 334 -4.77 -2.93 -31.33
C GLU A 334 -4.10 -1.55 -31.40
N GLN A 335 -3.25 -1.24 -30.46
CA GLN A 335 -2.54 0.02 -30.33
C GLN A 335 -3.47 1.27 -30.39
N TRP A 336 -3.05 2.38 -29.79
CA TRP A 336 -3.75 3.65 -29.89
C TRP A 336 -3.04 4.54 -30.92
N GLU A 337 -3.73 4.81 -32.05
CA GLU A 337 -3.14 5.60 -33.15
C GLU A 337 -1.79 5.06 -33.62
N GLY A 338 -1.66 3.74 -33.72
CA GLY A 338 -0.44 3.08 -34.18
C GLY A 338 0.72 3.07 -33.17
N LYS A 339 0.45 3.38 -31.89
CA LYS A 339 1.45 3.38 -30.80
C LYS A 339 0.96 2.53 -29.62
N GLY A 340 1.90 1.92 -28.90
CA GLY A 340 1.62 1.27 -27.63
C GLY A 340 1.28 2.30 -26.53
N GLY A 341 0.53 1.86 -25.53
CA GLY A 341 0.10 2.70 -24.42
C GLY A 341 -1.05 3.64 -24.78
N LEU A 342 -1.58 4.29 -23.74
CA LEU A 342 -2.62 5.31 -23.87
C LEU A 342 -2.00 6.70 -23.91
N PRO A 343 -2.68 7.70 -24.55
CA PRO A 343 -2.30 9.09 -24.41
C PRO A 343 -2.38 9.54 -22.94
N VAL A 344 -1.50 10.45 -22.55
CA VAL A 344 -1.53 11.07 -21.21
C VAL A 344 -2.87 11.79 -20.92
N ALA A 345 -3.64 12.15 -21.94
CA ALA A 345 -5.01 12.65 -21.82
C ALA A 345 -5.92 11.75 -20.97
N TYR A 346 -5.62 10.44 -20.88
CA TYR A 346 -6.33 9.54 -19.98
C TYR A 346 -6.24 9.97 -18.52
N LEU A 347 -5.13 10.55 -18.10
CA LEU A 347 -4.97 11.11 -16.75
C LEU A 347 -5.54 12.53 -16.65
N GLU A 348 -5.39 13.33 -17.70
CA GLU A 348 -5.65 14.77 -17.65
C GLU A 348 -7.08 15.17 -18.01
N ASP A 349 -7.80 14.36 -18.80
CA ASP A 349 -9.17 14.63 -19.25
C ASP A 349 -10.16 13.54 -18.78
N PRO A 350 -11.03 13.83 -17.81
CA PRO A 350 -12.03 12.88 -17.31
C PRO A 350 -13.04 12.43 -18.37
N ALA A 351 -13.32 13.24 -19.40
CA ALA A 351 -14.22 12.84 -20.48
C ALA A 351 -13.55 11.81 -21.40
N PHE A 352 -12.32 12.06 -21.80
CA PHE A 352 -11.51 11.11 -22.56
C PHE A 352 -11.31 9.80 -21.78
N ARG A 353 -11.04 9.89 -20.48
CA ARG A 353 -10.93 8.72 -19.57
C ARG A 353 -12.20 7.87 -19.62
N ARG A 354 -13.38 8.46 -19.54
CA ARG A 354 -14.66 7.71 -19.62
C ARG A 354 -14.80 6.95 -20.93
N ASP A 355 -14.45 7.58 -22.03
CA ASP A 355 -14.55 6.96 -23.36
C ASP A 355 -13.58 5.78 -23.51
N VAL A 356 -12.34 5.92 -23.02
CA VAL A 356 -11.35 4.86 -22.98
C VAL A 356 -11.81 3.71 -22.08
N ASN A 357 -12.31 4.01 -20.90
CA ASN A 357 -12.85 3.03 -19.96
C ASN A 357 -14.00 2.21 -20.58
N ALA A 358 -14.88 2.87 -21.30
CA ALA A 358 -16.00 2.22 -22.00
C ALA A 358 -15.49 1.27 -23.11
N GLN A 359 -14.47 1.66 -23.85
CA GLN A 359 -13.86 0.81 -24.87
C GLN A 359 -13.11 -0.39 -24.26
N ALA A 360 -12.41 -0.20 -23.13
CA ALA A 360 -11.75 -1.27 -22.41
C ALA A 360 -12.76 -2.31 -21.88
N LEU A 361 -13.89 -1.85 -21.34
CA LEU A 361 -14.99 -2.73 -20.93
C LEU A 361 -15.56 -3.52 -22.10
N LEU A 362 -15.83 -2.85 -23.24
CA LEU A 362 -16.29 -3.51 -24.45
C LEU A 362 -15.31 -4.57 -24.96
N LYS A 363 -13.98 -4.32 -24.91
CA LYS A 363 -12.97 -5.31 -25.26
C LYS A 363 -13.13 -6.58 -24.42
N THR A 364 -13.26 -6.43 -23.10
CA THR A 364 -13.45 -7.58 -22.19
C THR A 364 -14.77 -8.31 -22.43
N LEU A 365 -15.86 -7.59 -22.69
CA LEU A 365 -17.14 -8.18 -23.06
C LEU A 365 -17.02 -8.99 -24.37
N ASN A 366 -16.31 -8.46 -25.36
CA ASN A 366 -16.00 -9.15 -26.63
C ASN A 366 -15.14 -10.39 -26.41
N PHE A 367 -14.21 -10.36 -25.45
CA PHE A 367 -13.41 -11.55 -25.10
C PHE A 367 -14.29 -12.65 -24.50
N ILE A 368 -15.24 -12.33 -23.63
CA ILE A 368 -16.18 -13.32 -23.09
C ILE A 368 -17.04 -13.91 -24.21
N TYR A 369 -17.51 -13.09 -25.16
CA TYR A 369 -18.20 -13.58 -26.34
C TYR A 369 -17.33 -14.56 -27.17
N TYR A 370 -16.05 -14.21 -27.40
CA TYR A 370 -15.08 -15.06 -28.06
C TYR A 370 -14.92 -16.42 -27.37
N VAL A 371 -14.80 -16.44 -26.04
CA VAL A 371 -14.72 -17.67 -25.25
C VAL A 371 -15.98 -18.54 -25.42
N GLN A 372 -17.15 -17.93 -25.42
CA GLN A 372 -18.41 -18.65 -25.55
C GLN A 372 -18.68 -19.20 -26.97
N HIS A 373 -18.30 -18.49 -28.02
CA HIS A 373 -18.68 -18.77 -29.39
C HIS A 373 -17.56 -19.35 -30.26
N GLU A 374 -16.35 -18.82 -30.18
CA GLU A 374 -15.22 -19.33 -30.95
C GLU A 374 -14.55 -20.52 -30.25
N LEU A 375 -14.27 -20.39 -28.95
CA LEU A 375 -13.68 -21.48 -28.17
C LEU A 375 -14.73 -22.51 -27.71
N ARG A 376 -16.02 -22.15 -27.71
CA ARG A 376 -17.14 -22.98 -27.26
C ARG A 376 -17.00 -23.49 -25.85
N GLU A 377 -16.35 -22.71 -24.99
CA GLU A 377 -16.14 -23.04 -23.59
C GLU A 377 -17.30 -22.52 -22.72
N PRO A 378 -17.76 -23.29 -21.70
CA PRO A 378 -18.91 -22.91 -20.88
C PRO A 378 -18.52 -21.91 -19.78
N TRP A 379 -17.84 -20.83 -20.15
CA TRP A 379 -17.43 -19.76 -19.24
C TRP A 379 -18.23 -18.48 -19.46
N SER A 380 -18.57 -17.81 -18.37
CA SER A 380 -19.16 -16.48 -18.38
C SER A 380 -18.73 -15.72 -17.11
N VAL A 381 -19.21 -14.49 -16.92
CA VAL A 381 -18.98 -13.74 -15.69
C VAL A 381 -19.40 -14.55 -14.46
N ALA A 382 -18.65 -14.45 -13.39
CA ALA A 382 -18.99 -15.07 -12.12
C ALA A 382 -20.27 -14.43 -11.55
N ASP A 383 -21.24 -15.27 -11.15
CA ASP A 383 -22.52 -14.84 -10.61
C ASP A 383 -22.49 -14.57 -9.10
N ASP A 384 -21.35 -14.85 -8.46
CA ASP A 384 -21.12 -14.83 -7.02
C ASP A 384 -20.05 -13.81 -6.57
N GLU A 385 -19.57 -12.93 -7.47
CA GLU A 385 -18.54 -11.94 -7.13
C GLU A 385 -19.09 -10.51 -7.13
N PHE A 386 -19.26 -9.92 -8.29
CA PHE A 386 -19.74 -8.56 -8.43
C PHE A 386 -21.24 -8.53 -8.76
N TYR A 387 -21.92 -7.55 -8.22
CA TYR A 387 -23.26 -7.18 -8.64
C TYR A 387 -23.50 -5.70 -8.39
N SER A 388 -23.80 -4.95 -9.42
CA SER A 388 -24.20 -3.55 -9.33
C SER A 388 -25.67 -3.37 -9.71
N GLU A 389 -26.45 -2.72 -8.84
CA GLU A 389 -27.83 -2.37 -9.15
C GLU A 389 -27.91 -1.40 -10.33
N ILE A 390 -26.95 -0.47 -10.42
CA ILE A 390 -26.78 0.44 -11.54
C ILE A 390 -25.66 -0.10 -12.41
N PRO A 391 -25.97 -0.65 -13.61
CA PRO A 391 -24.90 -1.14 -14.49
C PRO A 391 -23.94 -0.01 -14.84
N VAL A 392 -22.66 -0.31 -14.89
CA VAL A 392 -21.61 0.62 -15.35
C VAL A 392 -21.90 1.15 -16.76
N THR A 393 -22.67 0.40 -17.57
CA THR A 393 -23.16 0.84 -18.88
C THR A 393 -23.87 2.18 -18.87
N LYS A 394 -24.64 2.51 -17.80
CA LYS A 394 -25.31 3.80 -17.67
C LYS A 394 -24.35 4.96 -17.45
N THR A 395 -23.21 4.69 -16.83
CA THR A 395 -22.17 5.68 -16.58
C THR A 395 -21.27 5.88 -17.80
N LEU A 396 -21.03 4.81 -18.57
CA LEU A 396 -20.13 4.83 -19.72
C LEU A 396 -20.84 5.11 -21.06
N GLY A 397 -22.17 4.86 -21.15
CA GLY A 397 -23.02 5.37 -22.24
C GLY A 397 -22.96 4.67 -23.60
N ILE A 398 -21.93 3.84 -23.87
CA ILE A 398 -21.71 3.21 -25.19
C ILE A 398 -21.96 1.69 -25.21
N VAL A 399 -22.20 1.08 -24.08
CA VAL A 399 -22.47 -0.36 -23.99
C VAL A 399 -23.98 -0.58 -24.13
N PRO A 400 -24.44 -1.37 -25.10
CA PRO A 400 -25.86 -1.60 -25.31
C PRO A 400 -26.55 -2.27 -24.11
N ASP A 401 -27.78 -1.90 -23.85
CA ASP A 401 -28.58 -2.39 -22.70
C ASP A 401 -28.79 -3.92 -22.70
N GLU A 402 -28.71 -4.57 -23.86
CA GLU A 402 -28.83 -6.03 -23.97
C GLU A 402 -27.73 -6.79 -23.18
N TYR A 403 -26.58 -6.14 -22.91
CA TYR A 403 -25.47 -6.70 -22.12
C TYR A 403 -25.53 -6.32 -20.64
N ALA A 404 -26.55 -5.55 -20.22
CA ALA A 404 -26.61 -5.00 -18.86
C ALA A 404 -26.50 -6.08 -17.76
N GLU A 405 -27.16 -7.24 -17.93
CA GLU A 405 -27.11 -8.31 -16.93
C GLU A 405 -25.70 -8.92 -16.73
N ILE A 406 -24.92 -8.94 -17.80
CA ILE A 406 -23.52 -9.42 -17.74
C ILE A 406 -22.64 -8.34 -17.13
N VAL A 407 -22.78 -7.09 -17.61
CA VAL A 407 -21.95 -5.98 -17.16
C VAL A 407 -22.21 -5.58 -15.70
N ARG A 408 -23.37 -5.87 -15.15
CA ARG A 408 -23.63 -5.75 -13.70
C ARG A 408 -22.68 -6.57 -12.84
N ARG A 409 -22.07 -7.61 -13.42
CA ARG A 409 -21.13 -8.54 -12.77
C ARG A 409 -19.68 -8.27 -13.13
N PHE A 410 -19.43 -7.16 -13.77
CA PHE A 410 -18.05 -6.68 -13.96
C PHE A 410 -17.58 -5.95 -12.70
N PRO A 411 -16.26 -5.92 -12.47
CA PRO A 411 -15.64 -4.99 -11.54
C PRO A 411 -16.14 -3.55 -11.74
N PRO A 412 -16.33 -2.76 -10.68
CA PRO A 412 -16.87 -1.40 -10.81
C PRO A 412 -15.88 -0.42 -11.46
N MET A 413 -14.60 -0.78 -11.59
CA MET A 413 -13.56 0.05 -12.16
C MET A 413 -12.52 -0.76 -12.95
N PRO A 414 -11.79 -0.14 -13.89
CA PRO A 414 -10.70 -0.80 -14.59
C PRO A 414 -9.46 -0.93 -13.69
N TYR A 415 -8.57 -1.84 -14.03
CA TYR A 415 -7.21 -1.90 -13.50
C TYR A 415 -6.33 -0.88 -14.22
N VAL A 416 -5.92 0.13 -13.50
CA VAL A 416 -5.05 1.23 -13.96
C VAL A 416 -3.63 0.99 -13.47
N ARG A 417 -2.66 0.95 -14.39
CA ARG A 417 -1.26 0.65 -14.06
C ARG A 417 -0.40 1.87 -13.78
N GLU A 418 -0.75 3.00 -14.35
CA GLU A 418 0.03 4.24 -14.21
C GLU A 418 -0.89 5.42 -13.87
N SER A 419 -0.45 6.26 -12.92
CA SER A 419 -1.14 7.47 -12.47
C SER A 419 -0.23 8.69 -12.62
N ARG A 420 -0.72 9.86 -12.22
CA ARG A 420 0.16 10.99 -11.92
C ARG A 420 1.04 10.63 -10.73
N ARG A 421 2.34 10.84 -10.88
CA ARG A 421 3.36 10.55 -9.86
C ARG A 421 3.87 11.85 -9.26
N LEU A 422 3.91 11.94 -7.95
CA LEU A 422 4.38 13.11 -7.22
C LEU A 422 5.79 13.53 -7.65
N VAL A 423 6.08 14.83 -7.66
CA VAL A 423 7.44 15.35 -7.53
C VAL A 423 7.73 15.54 -6.04
N GLY A 424 8.27 14.50 -5.43
CA GLY A 424 8.54 14.44 -4.00
C GLY A 424 9.95 14.89 -3.64
N ILE A 425 10.21 14.94 -2.33
CA ILE A 425 11.54 15.27 -1.78
C ILE A 425 12.59 14.28 -2.26
N GLU A 426 12.23 12.99 -2.37
CA GLU A 426 13.06 11.92 -2.91
C GLU A 426 12.29 11.21 -4.02
N THR A 427 12.99 10.83 -5.08
CA THR A 427 12.42 10.10 -6.22
C THR A 427 13.26 8.84 -6.49
N PRO A 428 12.79 7.66 -6.07
CA PRO A 428 13.41 6.40 -6.47
C PRO A 428 13.48 6.25 -7.99
N THR A 429 14.65 5.84 -8.46
CA THR A 429 14.94 5.54 -9.85
C THR A 429 15.38 4.10 -9.99
N SER A 430 15.60 3.65 -11.21
CA SER A 430 16.14 2.31 -11.47
C SER A 430 17.44 2.01 -10.70
N LYS A 431 18.26 3.02 -10.44
CA LYS A 431 19.46 2.88 -9.60
C LYS A 431 19.15 2.53 -8.15
N THR A 432 18.00 3.00 -7.64
CA THR A 432 17.55 2.73 -6.26
C THR A 432 17.01 1.32 -6.10
N VAL A 433 16.32 0.80 -7.13
CA VAL A 433 15.62 -0.50 -7.07
C VAL A 433 16.40 -1.64 -7.68
N ARG A 434 17.52 -1.33 -8.38
CA ARG A 434 18.29 -2.30 -9.15
C ARG A 434 19.08 -3.24 -8.25
N HIS A 435 18.90 -4.53 -8.48
CA HIS A 435 19.81 -5.57 -8.03
C HIS A 435 20.31 -6.34 -9.24
N ASN A 436 21.56 -6.13 -9.65
CA ASN A 436 22.22 -7.10 -10.47
C ASN A 436 23.30 -7.83 -9.66
N SER A 437 23.57 -9.07 -10.01
CA SER A 437 24.45 -9.98 -9.27
C SER A 437 25.91 -9.50 -9.15
N GLU A 438 26.35 -8.55 -9.96
CA GLU A 438 27.71 -7.99 -9.92
C GLU A 438 27.78 -6.73 -9.05
N SER A 439 26.84 -5.79 -9.18
CA SER A 439 26.81 -4.60 -8.33
C SER A 439 26.34 -4.89 -6.90
N TYR A 440 25.61 -5.99 -6.68
CA TYR A 440 25.17 -6.40 -5.34
C TYR A 440 26.33 -6.80 -4.43
N ARG A 441 27.49 -7.23 -4.95
CA ARG A 441 28.68 -7.54 -4.16
C ARG A 441 29.46 -6.30 -3.73
N ASP A 442 29.56 -5.30 -4.60
CA ASP A 442 30.43 -4.15 -4.39
C ASP A 442 29.70 -2.98 -3.71
N GLU A 443 28.37 -2.87 -3.86
CA GLU A 443 27.56 -1.78 -3.31
C GLU A 443 26.88 -2.12 -1.96
N ARG A 444 26.93 -3.39 -1.54
CA ARG A 444 26.35 -3.84 -0.26
C ARG A 444 27.18 -3.41 0.96
N GLU A 445 28.42 -3.01 0.77
CA GLU A 445 29.21 -2.39 1.84
C GLU A 445 28.65 -1.00 2.20
N GLY A 446 27.40 -0.98 2.68
CA GLY A 446 26.90 0.09 3.50
C GLY A 446 25.77 0.94 2.96
N ARG A 447 24.83 0.48 2.11
CA ARG A 447 23.73 1.37 1.72
C ARG A 447 22.35 0.72 1.75
N GLU A 448 21.89 0.40 2.95
CA GLU A 448 20.45 0.49 3.18
C GLU A 448 20.03 1.98 3.10
N ILE A 449 18.81 2.24 2.60
CA ILE A 449 18.24 3.58 2.64
C ILE A 449 17.82 3.86 4.08
N ALA A 450 18.57 4.74 4.76
CA ALA A 450 18.31 5.06 6.15
C ALA A 450 16.88 5.55 6.41
N THR A 451 16.28 6.23 5.42
CA THR A 451 14.90 6.74 5.48
C THR A 451 13.85 5.74 4.95
N SER A 452 14.15 4.45 4.88
CA SER A 452 13.24 3.40 4.39
C SER A 452 11.91 3.37 5.16
N MET A 453 10.80 3.33 4.43
CA MET A 453 9.42 3.26 4.97
C MET A 453 8.68 1.99 4.56
N ALA A 454 9.14 1.30 3.51
CA ALA A 454 8.56 0.07 3.02
C ALA A 454 9.59 -0.71 2.19
N ILE A 455 9.38 -2.02 2.08
CA ILE A 455 10.18 -2.91 1.22
C ILE A 455 9.28 -3.52 0.17
N GLY A 456 9.71 -3.51 -1.09
CA GLY A 456 9.07 -4.17 -2.22
C GLY A 456 10.04 -5.03 -3.01
N GLY A 457 9.50 -5.81 -3.94
CA GLY A 457 10.28 -6.60 -4.89
C GLY A 457 9.38 -7.11 -6.00
N TYR A 458 9.66 -6.69 -7.22
CA TYR A 458 8.95 -7.12 -8.41
C TYR A 458 9.79 -6.83 -9.66
N ILE A 459 9.37 -7.35 -10.82
CA ILE A 459 9.93 -6.95 -12.11
C ILE A 459 9.54 -5.50 -12.44
N LEU A 460 10.31 -4.83 -13.29
CA LEU A 460 9.95 -3.49 -13.81
C LEU A 460 8.92 -3.66 -14.95
N ASP A 461 7.73 -4.08 -14.58
CA ASP A 461 6.66 -4.53 -15.47
C ASP A 461 5.88 -3.33 -16.03
N LEU A 462 6.30 -2.86 -17.20
CA LEU A 462 5.59 -1.84 -17.96
C LEU A 462 4.77 -2.48 -19.09
N HIS A 463 3.49 -2.15 -19.13
CA HIS A 463 2.56 -2.59 -20.17
C HIS A 463 2.41 -1.50 -21.22
N ALA A 464 3.22 -1.55 -22.26
CA ALA A 464 3.39 -0.55 -23.31
C ALA A 464 4.08 0.76 -22.88
N GLY A 465 4.49 1.58 -23.84
CA GLY A 465 5.33 2.74 -23.58
C GLY A 465 6.72 2.31 -23.07
N ASP A 466 7.31 1.32 -23.70
CA ASP A 466 8.53 0.60 -23.31
C ASP A 466 9.75 1.00 -24.16
N THR A 467 9.74 2.21 -24.70
CA THR A 467 10.89 2.79 -25.40
C THR A 467 11.57 3.86 -24.55
N ASP A 468 12.86 4.10 -24.77
CA ASP A 468 13.60 5.14 -24.04
C ASP A 468 12.98 6.54 -24.20
N ALA A 469 12.25 6.79 -25.31
CA ALA A 469 11.52 8.02 -25.53
C ALA A 469 10.33 8.21 -24.57
N ASP A 470 9.85 7.14 -23.96
CA ASP A 470 8.75 7.16 -23.00
C ASP A 470 9.22 7.39 -21.55
N LEU A 471 10.55 7.48 -21.32
CA LEU A 471 11.14 7.69 -19.99
C LEU A 471 11.49 9.17 -19.77
N GLU A 472 11.53 9.58 -18.49
CA GLU A 472 11.96 10.92 -18.11
C GLU A 472 13.47 11.11 -18.39
N THR A 473 13.80 12.13 -19.19
CA THR A 473 15.19 12.43 -19.55
C THR A 473 16.05 12.85 -18.35
N GLU A 474 15.41 13.44 -17.33
CA GLU A 474 16.12 13.93 -16.13
C GLU A 474 16.78 12.83 -15.31
N PHE A 475 16.32 11.57 -15.40
CA PHE A 475 16.87 10.45 -14.64
C PHE A 475 17.96 9.68 -15.40
N GLY A 476 18.06 9.86 -16.73
CA GLY A 476 19.03 9.15 -17.56
C GLY A 476 18.84 7.63 -17.55
N GLU A 477 17.61 7.19 -17.43
CA GLU A 477 17.23 5.77 -17.47
C GLU A 477 17.08 5.28 -18.92
N SER A 478 17.33 3.99 -19.14
CA SER A 478 17.17 3.34 -20.44
C SER A 478 16.80 1.89 -20.29
N PHE A 479 15.86 1.40 -21.11
CA PHE A 479 15.51 -0.02 -21.17
C PHE A 479 16.68 -0.91 -21.61
N ALA A 480 17.62 -0.38 -22.37
CA ALA A 480 18.82 -1.12 -22.76
C ALA A 480 19.77 -1.37 -21.58
N SER A 481 19.74 -0.53 -20.54
CA SER A 481 20.62 -0.64 -19.37
C SER A 481 20.05 -1.49 -18.25
N ILE A 482 18.78 -1.94 -18.37
CA ILE A 482 18.06 -2.67 -17.33
C ILE A 482 17.32 -3.86 -17.95
N ARG A 483 17.46 -5.01 -17.31
CA ARG A 483 16.65 -6.19 -17.59
C ARG A 483 15.29 -6.05 -16.90
N THR A 484 14.28 -5.49 -17.61
CA THR A 484 12.92 -5.31 -17.08
C THR A 484 12.18 -6.63 -16.83
N ASP A 485 12.60 -7.68 -17.54
CA ASP A 485 12.10 -9.06 -17.43
C ASP A 485 12.66 -9.81 -16.19
N MET A 486 13.61 -9.20 -15.46
CA MET A 486 14.22 -9.79 -14.27
C MET A 486 13.60 -9.22 -13.01
N PRO A 487 13.41 -10.04 -11.96
CA PRO A 487 13.04 -9.54 -10.63
C PRO A 487 14.00 -8.45 -10.15
N GLN A 488 13.45 -7.36 -9.66
CA GLN A 488 14.16 -6.29 -9.00
C GLN A 488 13.81 -6.30 -7.52
N GLY A 489 14.79 -6.08 -6.68
CA GLY A 489 14.59 -6.07 -5.23
C GLY A 489 15.20 -7.27 -4.51
N PRO A 490 14.95 -7.38 -3.19
CA PRO A 490 14.13 -6.42 -2.44
C PRO A 490 14.72 -5.00 -2.50
N PHE A 491 13.84 -4.00 -2.60
CA PHE A 491 14.20 -2.58 -2.62
C PHE A 491 13.41 -1.79 -1.56
N GLN A 492 13.94 -0.63 -1.19
CA GLN A 492 13.36 0.22 -0.15
C GLN A 492 12.72 1.46 -0.75
N VAL A 493 11.61 1.92 -0.15
CA VAL A 493 10.91 3.15 -0.49
C VAL A 493 11.26 4.22 0.55
N PRO A 494 11.95 5.31 0.17
CA PRO A 494 12.39 6.32 1.13
C PRO A 494 11.25 7.25 1.56
N PHE A 495 11.40 7.85 2.74
CA PHE A 495 10.46 8.78 3.36
C PHE A 495 10.04 9.94 2.45
N GLY A 496 10.98 10.52 1.73
CA GLY A 496 10.72 11.66 0.86
C GLY A 496 9.87 11.35 -0.37
N SER A 497 9.64 10.06 -0.70
CA SER A 497 8.75 9.65 -1.80
C SER A 497 7.28 9.93 -1.55
N PHE A 498 6.89 10.11 -0.29
CA PHE A 498 5.51 10.37 0.14
C PHE A 498 5.17 11.85 0.20
N ILE A 499 6.15 12.74 0.16
CA ILE A 499 6.04 14.13 0.59
C ILE A 499 6.33 15.07 -0.58
N PRO A 500 5.37 15.95 -0.94
CA PRO A 500 5.58 16.98 -1.96
C PRO A 500 6.73 17.93 -1.61
N THR A 501 7.40 18.48 -2.62
CA THR A 501 8.43 19.51 -2.42
C THR A 501 7.89 20.82 -1.88
N GLU A 502 6.64 21.21 -2.20
CA GLU A 502 6.12 22.56 -1.97
C GLU A 502 4.79 22.62 -1.21
N VAL A 503 4.12 21.48 -0.97
CA VAL A 503 2.80 21.45 -0.33
C VAL A 503 2.89 20.72 1.00
N ASP A 504 2.53 21.39 2.08
CA ASP A 504 2.43 20.78 3.41
C ASP A 504 1.04 20.23 3.66
N GLY A 505 0.96 19.12 4.42
CA GLY A 505 -0.29 18.46 4.71
C GLY A 505 -0.82 17.59 3.57
N LEU A 506 -0.16 17.53 2.40
CA LEU A 506 -0.42 16.55 1.36
C LEU A 506 0.59 15.41 1.47
N LEU A 507 0.09 14.18 1.42
CA LEU A 507 0.86 12.95 1.28
C LEU A 507 0.31 12.13 0.12
N VAL A 508 1.11 11.22 -0.40
CA VAL A 508 0.70 10.29 -1.45
C VAL A 508 1.01 8.84 -1.08
N THR A 509 0.29 7.92 -1.70
CA THR A 509 0.59 6.48 -1.63
C THR A 509 0.22 5.81 -2.96
N GLU A 510 0.36 4.50 -3.04
CA GLU A 510 0.08 3.70 -4.25
C GLU A 510 0.90 4.16 -5.46
N LYS A 511 0.26 4.25 -6.61
CA LYS A 511 0.86 4.64 -7.90
C LYS A 511 1.25 6.12 -7.94
N ASN A 512 0.80 6.91 -6.94
CA ASN A 512 0.99 8.36 -6.89
C ASN A 512 2.31 8.76 -6.22
N LEU A 513 3.06 7.81 -5.66
CA LEU A 513 4.37 8.03 -5.05
C LEU A 513 5.32 8.77 -5.99
N SER A 514 6.25 9.52 -5.40
CA SER A 514 7.39 10.04 -6.16
C SER A 514 8.29 8.89 -6.58
N MET A 515 8.36 8.64 -7.87
CA MET A 515 9.19 7.61 -8.50
C MET A 515 9.36 7.90 -9.99
N SER A 516 10.42 7.36 -10.60
CA SER A 516 10.54 7.40 -12.06
C SER A 516 9.49 6.52 -12.72
N ARG A 517 9.21 6.77 -14.00
CA ARG A 517 8.24 5.97 -14.76
C ARG A 517 8.64 4.51 -14.80
N LEU A 518 9.93 4.23 -15.02
CA LEU A 518 10.43 2.86 -15.07
C LEU A 518 10.19 2.11 -13.76
N VAL A 519 10.45 2.78 -12.62
CA VAL A 519 10.25 2.19 -11.28
C VAL A 519 8.77 1.99 -10.95
N SER A 520 7.86 2.75 -11.57
CA SER A 520 6.43 2.55 -11.36
C SER A 520 5.97 1.14 -11.73
N GLY A 521 6.66 0.46 -12.66
CA GLY A 521 6.39 -0.94 -13.01
C GLY A 521 6.48 -1.91 -11.82
N ALA A 522 7.35 -1.62 -10.84
CA ALA A 522 7.54 -2.47 -9.66
C ALA A 522 6.81 -1.94 -8.42
N LEU A 523 6.69 -0.60 -8.25
CA LEU A 523 6.11 -0.02 -7.04
C LEU A 523 4.56 0.03 -7.02
N ARG A 524 3.90 -0.25 -8.15
CA ARG A 524 2.43 -0.20 -8.26
C ARG A 524 1.69 -1.44 -7.77
N LEU A 525 2.41 -2.52 -7.42
CA LEU A 525 1.79 -3.81 -7.09
C LEU A 525 1.12 -3.78 -5.72
N GLN A 526 0.11 -4.65 -5.55
CA GLN A 526 -0.75 -4.68 -4.37
C GLN A 526 0.00 -4.78 -3.03
N PRO A 527 1.01 -5.67 -2.87
CA PRO A 527 1.76 -5.79 -1.61
C PRO A 527 2.46 -4.49 -1.20
N ILE A 528 3.18 -3.88 -2.15
CA ILE A 528 3.91 -2.65 -1.87
C ILE A 528 2.97 -1.45 -1.70
N SER A 529 1.83 -1.42 -2.43
CA SER A 529 0.78 -0.42 -2.23
C SER A 529 0.21 -0.46 -0.81
N MET A 530 -0.03 -1.65 -0.25
CA MET A 530 -0.48 -1.80 1.14
C MET A 530 0.56 -1.31 2.14
N LEU A 531 1.85 -1.65 1.95
CA LEU A 531 2.93 -1.23 2.85
C LEU A 531 3.21 0.28 2.75
N THR A 532 3.19 0.86 1.56
CA THR A 532 3.32 2.32 1.39
C THR A 532 2.09 3.05 1.91
N GLY A 533 0.90 2.47 1.80
CA GLY A 533 -0.29 2.97 2.47
C GLY A 533 -0.12 3.01 3.98
N GLN A 534 0.33 1.93 4.60
CA GLN A 534 0.63 1.89 6.03
C GLN A 534 1.62 2.99 6.42
N ALA A 535 2.67 3.20 5.62
CA ALA A 535 3.65 4.26 5.86
C ALA A 535 3.02 5.65 5.78
N ALA A 536 2.24 5.94 4.72
CA ALA A 536 1.56 7.22 4.54
C ALA A 536 0.61 7.53 5.70
N GLY A 537 -0.20 6.55 6.13
CA GLY A 537 -1.11 6.69 7.28
C GLY A 537 -0.35 6.92 8.59
N THR A 538 0.77 6.25 8.79
CA THR A 538 1.65 6.45 9.96
C THR A 538 2.25 7.87 9.95
N ILE A 539 2.78 8.33 8.82
CA ILE A 539 3.29 9.70 8.66
C ILE A 539 2.19 10.73 8.97
N ALA A 540 0.98 10.52 8.42
CA ALA A 540 -0.15 11.41 8.62
C ALA A 540 -0.53 11.55 10.09
N ALA A 541 -0.74 10.42 10.79
CA ALA A 541 -1.11 10.41 12.20
C ALA A 541 -0.03 11.06 13.08
N LEU A 542 1.25 10.78 12.80
CA LEU A 542 2.36 11.39 13.53
C LEU A 542 2.49 12.89 13.23
N SER A 543 2.25 13.32 12.00
CA SER A 543 2.21 14.73 11.63
C SER A 543 1.16 15.50 12.44
N VAL A 544 -0.04 14.94 12.57
CA VAL A 544 -1.12 15.50 13.40
C VAL A 544 -0.72 15.52 14.88
N ARG A 545 -0.25 14.39 15.42
CA ARG A 545 0.11 14.24 16.83
C ARG A 545 1.23 15.17 17.26
N GLU A 546 2.26 15.34 16.43
CA GLU A 546 3.39 16.21 16.71
C GLU A 546 3.11 17.69 16.36
N GLY A 547 2.00 17.98 15.68
CA GLY A 547 1.69 19.34 15.21
C GLY A 547 2.73 19.87 14.21
N LYS A 548 3.32 18.99 13.40
CA LYS A 548 4.40 19.30 12.45
C LYS A 548 4.01 18.91 11.04
N ALA A 549 4.48 19.69 10.05
CA ALA A 549 4.43 19.24 8.65
C ALA A 549 5.22 17.93 8.50
N ALA A 550 4.74 17.03 7.63
CA ALA A 550 5.36 15.72 7.43
C ALA A 550 6.87 15.79 7.14
N ARG A 551 7.30 16.79 6.34
CA ARG A 551 8.73 17.01 6.02
C ARG A 551 9.60 17.38 7.23
N ALA A 552 9.01 17.80 8.33
CA ALA A 552 9.70 18.17 9.57
C ALA A 552 9.67 17.05 10.63
N LEU A 553 9.04 15.92 10.32
CA LEU A 553 9.12 14.73 11.17
C LEU A 553 10.51 14.10 11.08
N ASP A 554 10.96 13.52 12.18
CA ASP A 554 12.11 12.63 12.16
C ASP A 554 11.70 11.28 11.54
N PRO A 555 12.32 10.84 10.44
CA PRO A 555 12.01 9.55 9.84
C PRO A 555 12.12 8.38 10.82
N ARG A 556 13.02 8.45 11.81
CA ARG A 556 13.20 7.42 12.84
C ARG A 556 11.97 7.23 13.71
N LEU A 557 11.22 8.32 13.98
CA LEU A 557 9.95 8.25 14.71
C LEU A 557 8.90 7.46 13.92
N VAL A 558 8.79 7.70 12.62
CA VAL A 558 7.89 6.95 11.73
C VAL A 558 8.30 5.49 11.66
N GLN A 559 9.58 5.22 11.48
CA GLN A 559 10.16 3.87 11.44
C GLN A 559 9.90 3.10 12.73
N LEU A 560 10.05 3.72 13.90
CA LEU A 560 9.71 3.08 15.17
C LEU A 560 8.27 2.53 15.15
N HIS A 561 7.30 3.35 14.76
CA HIS A 561 5.89 2.92 14.73
C HIS A 561 5.62 1.86 13.66
N LEU A 562 6.26 1.94 12.50
CA LEU A 562 6.15 0.92 11.45
C LEU A 562 6.74 -0.43 11.91
N LEU A 563 7.91 -0.41 12.53
CA LEU A 563 8.58 -1.60 13.06
C LEU A 563 7.78 -2.25 14.20
N GLU A 564 7.20 -1.43 15.08
CA GLU A 564 6.30 -1.91 16.14
C GLU A 564 5.00 -2.51 15.61
N ALA A 565 4.52 -2.01 14.47
CA ALA A 565 3.41 -2.58 13.72
C ALA A 565 3.82 -3.80 12.86
N GLY A 566 5.05 -4.28 13.00
CA GLY A 566 5.54 -5.49 12.33
C GLY A 566 5.95 -5.31 10.87
N SER A 567 6.11 -4.06 10.37
CA SER A 567 6.61 -3.81 9.02
C SER A 567 8.13 -3.93 8.97
N ALA A 568 8.67 -4.77 8.08
CA ALA A 568 10.10 -4.81 7.81
C ALA A 568 10.53 -3.58 7.00
N LEU A 569 11.64 -2.98 7.37
CA LEU A 569 12.19 -1.78 6.73
C LEU A 569 13.63 -1.97 6.25
N SER A 570 14.38 -2.89 6.87
CA SER A 570 15.74 -3.28 6.50
C SER A 570 15.72 -4.50 5.57
N LEU A 571 16.62 -4.50 4.59
CA LEU A 571 16.82 -5.62 3.66
C LEU A 571 17.55 -6.81 4.32
N CYS A 572 18.14 -6.60 5.50
CA CYS A 572 18.88 -7.63 6.22
C CYS A 572 17.96 -8.42 7.16
N GLU A 573 18.03 -9.75 7.07
CA GLU A 573 17.42 -10.68 8.03
C GLU A 573 18.49 -11.58 8.67
N TYR A 574 18.24 -12.07 9.88
CA TYR A 574 19.18 -12.88 10.64
C TYR A 574 18.52 -14.15 11.19
N HIS A 575 19.26 -15.27 11.24
CA HIS A 575 18.76 -16.52 11.77
C HIS A 575 18.43 -16.46 13.27
N ASP A 576 19.23 -15.70 14.02
CA ASP A 576 19.09 -15.51 15.46
C ASP A 576 18.07 -14.41 15.85
N VAL A 577 17.49 -13.70 14.86
CA VAL A 577 16.51 -12.63 15.09
C VAL A 577 15.27 -12.86 14.20
N PRO A 578 14.48 -13.88 14.45
CA PRO A 578 13.23 -14.06 13.73
C PRO A 578 12.27 -12.89 13.97
N ARG A 579 11.31 -12.68 13.06
CA ARG A 579 10.39 -11.53 13.08
C ARG A 579 9.58 -11.38 14.37
N ASN A 580 9.32 -12.48 15.07
CA ASN A 580 8.68 -12.49 16.39
C ASN A 580 9.64 -12.32 17.56
N HIS A 581 10.93 -12.12 17.33
CA HIS A 581 11.91 -11.86 18.37
C HIS A 581 11.66 -10.51 19.03
N LEU A 582 11.77 -10.44 20.37
CA LEU A 582 11.50 -9.23 21.14
C LEU A 582 12.27 -7.98 20.64
N PHE A 583 13.51 -8.16 20.25
CA PHE A 583 14.39 -7.08 19.80
C PHE A 583 14.48 -6.93 18.28
N TRP A 584 13.62 -7.63 17.52
CA TRP A 584 13.62 -7.52 16.06
C TRP A 584 13.51 -6.07 15.55
N PRO A 585 12.63 -5.18 16.11
CA PRO A 585 12.53 -3.80 15.64
C PRO A 585 13.82 -3.01 15.85
N GLY A 586 14.48 -3.16 17.00
CA GLY A 586 15.76 -2.51 17.27
C GLY A 586 16.87 -2.96 16.33
N VAL A 587 16.90 -4.27 16.00
CA VAL A 587 17.85 -4.82 15.02
C VAL A 587 17.57 -4.29 13.62
N GLN A 588 16.31 -4.22 13.17
CA GLN A 588 15.94 -3.61 11.90
C GLN A 588 16.43 -2.16 11.79
N MET A 589 16.16 -1.34 12.80
CA MET A 589 16.61 0.05 12.81
C MET A 589 18.15 0.14 12.86
N SER A 590 18.79 -0.74 13.61
CA SER A 590 20.27 -0.79 13.68
C SER A 590 20.89 -1.05 12.31
N ASN A 591 20.27 -1.86 11.46
CA ASN A 591 20.73 -2.11 10.10
C ASN A 591 20.59 -0.86 9.23
N LEU A 592 19.42 -0.19 9.27
CA LEU A 592 19.16 1.02 8.48
C LEU A 592 20.20 2.10 8.72
N TYR A 593 20.67 2.22 9.95
CA TYR A 593 21.63 3.26 10.36
C TYR A 593 23.05 2.74 10.56
N GLY A 594 23.30 1.45 10.28
CA GLY A 594 24.62 0.83 10.40
C GLY A 594 25.19 0.90 11.82
N TRP A 595 24.34 0.85 12.86
CA TRP A 595 24.78 0.96 14.25
C TRP A 595 25.66 -0.20 14.70
N PHE A 596 25.36 -1.41 14.23
CA PHE A 596 26.11 -2.62 14.51
C PHE A 596 26.71 -3.22 13.23
N THR A 597 27.86 -3.86 13.41
CA THR A 597 28.35 -4.84 12.42
C THR A 597 27.83 -6.21 12.83
N PRO A 598 27.09 -6.92 11.99
CA PRO A 598 26.66 -8.29 12.26
C PRO A 598 27.85 -9.21 12.51
N LEU A 599 27.66 -10.26 13.31
CA LEU A 599 28.72 -11.26 13.56
C LEU A 599 29.01 -12.08 12.30
N ASP A 600 27.98 -12.35 11.52
CA ASP A 600 28.10 -12.98 10.21
C ASP A 600 27.15 -12.31 9.23
N LEU A 601 27.67 -11.87 8.09
CA LEU A 601 26.87 -11.28 7.02
C LEU A 601 26.26 -12.38 6.17
N PRO A 602 25.04 -12.17 5.66
CA PRO A 602 24.47 -13.10 4.70
C PRO A 602 25.41 -13.28 3.52
N SER A 603 25.74 -14.51 3.17
CA SER A 603 26.53 -14.80 1.99
C SER A 603 25.72 -14.39 0.74
N SER A 604 26.38 -13.73 -0.23
CA SER A 604 25.74 -13.44 -1.50
C SER A 604 25.40 -14.76 -2.21
N PRO A 605 24.17 -14.92 -2.75
CA PRO A 605 23.83 -16.13 -3.48
C PRO A 605 24.79 -16.30 -4.65
N SER A 606 25.44 -17.47 -4.72
CA SER A 606 26.38 -17.83 -5.77
C SER A 606 25.69 -18.28 -7.07
N ALA A 607 24.37 -18.13 -7.16
CA ALA A 607 23.60 -18.60 -8.30
C ALA A 607 23.88 -17.77 -9.56
N LYS A 608 24.22 -18.45 -10.65
CA LYS A 608 24.32 -17.82 -11.98
C LYS A 608 22.92 -17.44 -12.46
N ILE A 609 22.81 -16.33 -13.18
CA ILE A 609 21.55 -15.80 -13.73
C ILE A 609 20.77 -16.86 -14.54
N ASP A 610 21.46 -17.77 -15.25
CA ASP A 610 20.82 -18.85 -16.00
C ASP A 610 20.10 -19.90 -15.11
N ASP A 611 20.50 -20.02 -13.84
CA ASP A 611 19.84 -20.92 -12.88
C ASP A 611 18.54 -20.32 -12.30
N ILE A 612 18.37 -19.01 -12.41
CA ILE A 612 17.23 -18.26 -11.87
C ILE A 612 15.93 -18.60 -12.61
N TYR A 613 16.00 -18.71 -13.94
CA TYR A 613 14.83 -19.04 -14.76
C TYR A 613 14.36 -20.49 -14.61
N ASN A 614 15.23 -21.38 -14.20
CA ASN A 614 14.94 -22.81 -14.13
C ASN A 614 14.57 -23.31 -12.74
N ASN A 615 14.66 -22.45 -11.69
CA ASN A 615 14.44 -22.93 -10.33
C ASN A 615 13.82 -21.84 -9.45
N ARG A 616 12.52 -22.00 -9.09
CA ARG A 616 11.78 -21.13 -8.17
C ARG A 616 12.44 -21.00 -6.79
N VAL A 617 13.24 -21.97 -6.38
CA VAL A 617 14.05 -21.95 -5.17
C VAL A 617 15.14 -20.88 -5.22
N VAL A 618 15.61 -20.54 -6.42
CA VAL A 618 16.65 -19.52 -6.64
C VAL A 618 16.07 -18.12 -6.50
N LEU A 619 14.82 -17.89 -6.95
CA LEU A 619 14.12 -16.61 -6.72
C LEU A 619 13.98 -16.34 -5.21
N ALA A 620 13.61 -17.34 -4.42
CA ALA A 620 13.52 -17.21 -2.97
C ALA A 620 14.88 -16.89 -2.31
N ARG A 621 16.00 -17.38 -2.88
CA ARG A 621 17.36 -17.07 -2.41
C ARG A 621 17.86 -15.68 -2.80
N LEU A 622 17.44 -15.17 -3.96
CA LEU A 622 17.78 -13.82 -4.38
C LEU A 622 17.14 -12.74 -3.50
N PHE A 623 15.98 -13.02 -2.93
CA PHE A 623 15.21 -12.08 -2.11
C PHE A 623 15.45 -12.23 -0.60
N GLY A 624 16.64 -12.59 -0.16
CA GLY A 624 17.02 -12.43 1.24
C GLY A 624 16.83 -13.65 2.13
N LEU A 625 16.94 -14.88 1.58
CA LEU A 625 16.89 -16.08 2.39
C LEU A 625 18.25 -16.53 2.93
N ASP A 626 19.36 -15.97 2.49
CA ASP A 626 20.64 -16.15 3.16
C ASP A 626 20.70 -15.17 4.34
N LYS A 627 20.27 -15.69 5.49
CA LYS A 627 20.26 -14.93 6.74
C LYS A 627 21.62 -15.00 7.40
N GLY A 628 22.17 -13.84 7.76
CA GLY A 628 23.35 -13.75 8.59
C GLY A 628 23.08 -14.07 10.07
N VAL A 629 24.04 -13.76 10.91
CA VAL A 629 23.93 -13.84 12.38
C VAL A 629 24.22 -12.47 12.97
N PHE A 630 23.22 -11.88 13.63
CA PHE A 630 23.38 -10.57 14.29
C PHE A 630 24.15 -10.70 15.62
N GLY A 631 24.01 -11.79 16.31
CA GLY A 631 24.50 -12.00 17.66
C GLY A 631 23.61 -11.35 18.71
N VAL A 632 22.28 -11.50 18.59
CA VAL A 632 21.28 -10.77 19.38
C VAL A 632 21.46 -10.97 20.89
N ASP A 633 21.86 -12.15 21.34
CA ASP A 633 22.11 -12.49 22.74
C ASP A 633 23.58 -12.32 23.16
N ALA A 634 24.46 -11.97 22.24
CA ALA A 634 25.86 -11.74 22.56
C ALA A 634 26.03 -10.54 23.48
N PRO A 635 26.88 -10.63 24.53
CA PRO A 635 27.17 -9.51 25.41
C PRO A 635 27.83 -8.36 24.64
N LEU A 636 27.45 -7.13 24.98
CA LEU A 636 27.99 -5.92 24.36
C LEU A 636 29.28 -5.49 25.05
N THR A 637 30.32 -5.24 24.26
CA THR A 637 31.59 -4.67 24.76
C THR A 637 31.51 -3.14 24.87
N GLY A 638 32.41 -2.53 25.68
CA GLY A 638 32.50 -1.08 25.81
C GLY A 638 32.78 -0.37 24.48
N ALA A 639 33.66 -0.94 23.67
CA ALA A 639 33.97 -0.40 22.34
C ALA A 639 32.75 -0.41 21.39
N GLU A 640 31.97 -1.50 21.41
CA GLU A 640 30.73 -1.57 20.61
C GLU A 640 29.70 -0.57 21.10
N ALA A 641 29.54 -0.39 22.42
CA ALA A 641 28.61 0.57 22.98
C ALA A 641 28.96 2.02 22.64
N GLU A 642 30.25 2.39 22.74
CA GLU A 642 30.70 3.70 22.32
C GLU A 642 30.44 3.94 20.83
N THR A 643 30.78 2.96 19.99
CA THR A 643 30.50 3.00 18.54
C THR A 643 29.02 3.16 18.25
N LEU A 644 28.15 2.38 18.92
CA LEU A 644 26.71 2.46 18.80
C LEU A 644 26.20 3.86 19.16
N LEU A 645 26.59 4.39 20.32
CA LEU A 645 26.13 5.70 20.77
C LEU A 645 26.66 6.84 19.89
N HIS A 646 27.90 6.74 19.39
CA HIS A 646 28.42 7.70 18.42
C HIS A 646 27.63 7.69 17.10
N LYS A 647 27.32 6.54 16.54
CA LYS A 647 26.54 6.42 15.31
C LYS A 647 25.08 6.88 15.50
N ALA A 648 24.49 6.59 16.66
CA ALA A 648 23.11 6.94 16.93
C ALA A 648 22.88 8.43 17.25
N PHE A 649 23.84 9.07 17.93
CA PHE A 649 23.70 10.42 18.48
C PHE A 649 24.78 11.42 18.06
N GLY A 650 25.89 10.96 17.47
CA GLY A 650 27.09 11.80 17.20
C GLY A 650 26.95 12.76 16.01
N GLU A 651 26.04 12.51 15.07
CA GLU A 651 25.86 13.36 13.87
C GLU A 651 24.92 14.56 14.10
N GLU A 652 24.30 14.67 15.27
CA GLU A 652 23.41 15.79 15.57
C GLU A 652 24.20 17.07 15.85
N LYS A 653 23.75 18.20 15.28
CA LYS A 653 24.39 19.53 15.43
C LYS A 653 24.65 19.94 16.88
N ASP A 654 23.94 19.37 17.84
CA ASP A 654 24.05 19.62 19.27
C ASP A 654 24.83 18.51 20.03
N ALA A 655 25.40 17.53 19.33
CA ALA A 655 26.18 16.44 19.97
C ALA A 655 27.34 16.95 20.84
N SER A 656 27.88 18.14 20.54
CA SER A 656 28.85 18.81 21.37
C SER A 656 28.36 19.23 22.76
N LEU A 657 27.02 19.24 22.96
CA LEU A 657 26.39 19.62 24.21
C LEU A 657 26.37 18.47 25.25
N TYR A 658 26.53 17.25 24.78
CA TYR A 658 26.52 16.05 25.62
C TYR A 658 27.82 15.28 25.39
N ALA A 659 28.69 15.25 26.38
CA ALA A 659 29.86 14.37 26.35
C ALA A 659 29.32 12.92 26.27
N LEU A 660 29.58 12.24 25.17
CA LEU A 660 29.22 10.82 25.04
C LEU A 660 30.03 10.05 26.11
N PRO A 661 29.39 9.10 26.81
CA PRO A 661 30.06 8.34 27.85
C PRO A 661 31.15 7.47 27.24
N THR A 662 32.27 7.35 27.98
CA THR A 662 33.35 6.42 27.65
C THR A 662 33.24 5.19 28.55
N PHE A 663 33.40 4.03 27.95
CA PHE A 663 33.38 2.74 28.64
C PHE A 663 34.78 2.07 28.58
N GLY A 664 35.01 1.10 29.42
CA GLY A 664 36.23 0.29 29.32
C GLY A 664 36.21 -0.53 28.03
N LEU A 665 37.14 -0.32 27.11
CA LEU A 665 37.09 -0.85 25.74
C LEU A 665 36.98 -2.38 25.64
N SER A 666 37.59 -3.12 26.57
CA SER A 666 37.63 -4.58 26.58
C SER A 666 36.68 -5.23 27.57
N SER A 667 35.92 -4.47 28.37
CA SER A 667 34.95 -4.99 29.33
C SER A 667 33.58 -5.05 28.74
N PHE A 668 32.78 -6.04 29.16
CA PHE A 668 31.34 -6.07 28.86
C PHE A 668 30.61 -5.04 29.72
N ILE A 669 29.51 -4.49 29.18
CA ILE A 669 28.73 -3.45 29.82
C ILE A 669 27.53 -4.04 30.52
N SER A 670 27.18 -3.48 31.69
CA SER A 670 25.92 -3.78 32.38
C SER A 670 24.75 -3.03 31.76
N ARG A 671 23.53 -3.58 31.93
CA ARG A 671 22.28 -2.91 31.54
C ARG A 671 22.14 -1.55 32.23
N GLY A 672 22.51 -1.49 33.51
CA GLY A 672 22.42 -0.27 34.32
C GLY A 672 23.34 0.83 33.83
N ASP A 673 24.59 0.52 33.48
CA ASP A 673 25.55 1.51 33.02
C ASP A 673 25.14 2.07 31.64
N PHE A 674 24.63 1.23 30.74
CA PHE A 674 24.17 1.69 29.44
C PHE A 674 22.90 2.55 29.56
N ALA A 675 21.97 2.18 30.44
CA ALA A 675 20.77 2.95 30.70
C ALA A 675 21.11 4.32 31.33
N ASP A 676 22.05 4.38 32.29
CA ASP A 676 22.51 5.66 32.84
C ASP A 676 23.14 6.55 31.75
N ALA A 677 23.92 5.95 30.85
CA ALA A 677 24.49 6.63 29.72
C ALA A 677 23.43 7.23 28.79
N LEU A 678 22.39 6.44 28.42
CA LEU A 678 21.28 6.93 27.60
C LEU A 678 20.48 8.04 28.31
N ALA A 679 20.22 7.90 29.60
CA ALA A 679 19.53 8.93 30.38
C ALA A 679 20.28 10.27 30.32
N ARG A 680 21.60 10.26 30.49
CA ARG A 680 22.45 11.46 30.39
C ARG A 680 22.44 12.07 29.00
N ILE A 681 22.51 11.24 27.95
CA ILE A 681 22.41 11.70 26.55
C ILE A 681 21.05 12.38 26.29
N LEU A 682 19.98 11.88 26.88
CA LEU A 682 18.63 12.47 26.75
C LEU A 682 18.39 13.69 27.65
N GLY A 683 19.40 14.08 28.45
CA GLY A 683 19.35 15.30 29.27
C GLY A 683 19.00 15.07 30.74
N TYR A 684 18.95 13.81 31.23
CA TYR A 684 18.75 13.56 32.65
C TYR A 684 19.81 14.25 33.50
N ARG A 685 19.34 14.91 34.56
CA ARG A 685 20.18 15.50 35.61
C ARG A 685 19.76 14.95 36.95
N ALA A 686 20.77 14.55 37.76
CA ALA A 686 20.48 14.11 39.11
C ALA A 686 19.85 15.25 39.91
N THR A 687 18.67 14.98 40.46
CA THR A 687 17.99 15.86 41.41
C THR A 687 18.05 15.23 42.79
N PRO A 688 17.91 16.01 43.88
CA PRO A 688 17.91 15.47 45.23
C PRO A 688 16.58 14.73 45.58
N GLU A 689 15.67 14.59 44.65
CA GLU A 689 14.36 13.92 44.83
C GLU A 689 14.54 12.39 44.83
N GLU A 690 13.82 11.71 45.73
CA GLU A 690 13.70 10.25 45.72
C GLU A 690 12.74 9.82 44.62
N PHE A 691 13.23 8.98 43.70
CA PHE A 691 12.41 8.40 42.63
C PHE A 691 11.95 6.99 42.99
N VAL A 692 10.68 6.73 42.81
CA VAL A 692 10.14 5.38 42.87
C VAL A 692 10.30 4.73 41.49
N SER A 693 11.18 3.73 41.43
CA SER A 693 11.34 2.95 40.19
C SER A 693 10.13 2.03 39.96
N ARG A 694 9.71 1.87 38.70
CA ARG A 694 8.73 0.85 38.31
C ARG A 694 9.31 -0.58 38.41
N PHE A 695 10.64 -0.72 38.59
CA PHE A 695 11.32 -2.00 38.66
C PHE A 695 11.54 -2.41 40.10
N SER A 696 11.11 -3.64 40.45
CA SER A 696 11.16 -4.16 41.81
C SER A 696 12.57 -4.40 42.34
N ASP A 697 13.54 -4.53 41.44
CA ASP A 697 14.98 -4.78 41.75
C ASP A 697 15.81 -3.49 41.80
N ILE A 698 15.18 -2.32 41.67
CA ILE A 698 15.87 -1.01 41.78
C ILE A 698 15.32 -0.25 42.98
N SER A 699 16.11 -0.17 44.06
CA SER A 699 15.79 0.60 45.24
C SER A 699 15.68 2.09 44.92
N SER A 700 14.77 2.82 45.61
CA SER A 700 14.65 4.27 45.53
C SER A 700 15.95 5.03 45.90
N THR A 701 16.80 4.39 46.71
CA THR A 701 18.12 4.94 47.09
C THR A 701 19.24 4.58 46.10
N SER A 702 18.95 3.78 45.09
CA SER A 702 19.93 3.41 44.06
C SER A 702 20.30 4.64 43.18
N ARG A 703 21.61 4.74 42.81
CA ARG A 703 22.05 5.72 41.80
C ARG A 703 21.31 5.63 40.47
N LEU A 704 20.71 4.49 40.20
CA LEU A 704 19.94 4.22 38.97
C LEU A 704 18.45 4.58 39.06
N ALA A 705 17.92 4.85 40.26
CA ALA A 705 16.48 5.12 40.44
C ALA A 705 15.99 6.28 39.55
N GLY A 706 16.69 7.41 39.59
CA GLY A 706 16.38 8.59 38.76
C GLY A 706 16.52 8.33 37.25
N PRO A 707 17.68 7.83 36.75
CA PRO A 707 17.85 7.44 35.35
C PRO A 707 16.78 6.47 34.85
N MET A 708 16.42 5.43 35.63
CA MET A 708 15.40 4.44 35.27
C MET A 708 14.01 5.04 35.21
N HIS A 709 13.65 5.89 36.17
CA HIS A 709 12.38 6.63 36.16
C HIS A 709 12.31 7.50 34.87
N PHE A 710 13.31 8.32 34.63
CA PHE A 710 13.38 9.21 33.47
C PHE A 710 13.27 8.46 32.12
N LEU A 711 13.99 7.35 31.93
CA LEU A 711 13.93 6.54 30.72
C LEU A 711 12.57 5.81 30.58
N SER A 712 11.97 5.42 31.69
CA SER A 712 10.65 4.77 31.71
C SER A 712 9.56 5.73 31.27
N GLU A 713 9.56 6.98 31.74
CA GLU A 713 8.64 8.02 31.29
C GLU A 713 8.74 8.31 29.78
N LYS A 714 9.92 8.07 29.20
CA LYS A 714 10.17 8.23 27.78
C LYS A 714 9.96 6.94 26.96
N GLY A 715 9.53 5.83 27.57
CA GLY A 715 9.28 4.56 26.92
C GLY A 715 10.54 3.82 26.43
N VAL A 716 11.75 4.29 26.82
CA VAL A 716 13.02 3.68 26.38
C VAL A 716 13.21 2.27 26.92
N LEU A 717 12.65 1.97 28.08
CA LEU A 717 12.81 0.69 28.77
C LEU A 717 11.61 -0.27 28.63
N ASP A 718 10.65 0.03 27.76
CA ASP A 718 9.39 -0.70 27.68
C ASP A 718 9.51 -2.19 27.41
N ARG A 719 10.47 -2.58 26.57
CA ARG A 719 10.72 -3.99 26.26
C ARG A 719 11.72 -4.63 27.23
N VAL A 720 12.81 -3.96 27.50
CA VAL A 720 13.89 -4.50 28.35
C VAL A 720 13.43 -4.71 29.79
N GLY A 721 12.49 -3.92 30.26
CA GLY A 721 11.93 -4.01 31.62
C GLY A 721 10.45 -4.45 31.67
N ALA A 722 9.93 -5.08 30.64
CA ALA A 722 8.49 -5.45 30.55
C ALA A 722 8.00 -6.38 31.67
N SER A 723 8.89 -7.18 32.26
CA SER A 723 8.59 -8.08 33.38
C SER A 723 8.46 -7.37 34.74
N GLY A 724 8.75 -6.05 34.82
CA GLY A 724 8.84 -5.32 36.09
C GLY A 724 10.16 -5.55 36.84
N VAL A 725 11.12 -6.26 36.23
CA VAL A 725 12.48 -6.50 36.73
C VAL A 725 13.46 -6.04 35.67
N PHE A 726 14.45 -5.21 36.03
CA PHE A 726 15.38 -4.64 35.05
C PHE A 726 16.72 -5.38 34.96
N MET A 727 17.18 -5.97 36.05
CA MET A 727 18.48 -6.66 36.19
C MET A 727 19.66 -5.72 35.87
N PRO A 728 19.89 -4.67 36.62
CA PRO A 728 20.87 -3.61 36.27
C PRO A 728 22.31 -4.13 36.14
N ASP A 729 22.69 -5.12 36.93
CA ASP A 729 24.04 -5.71 36.95
C ASP A 729 24.24 -6.81 35.90
N SER A 730 23.19 -7.22 35.18
CA SER A 730 23.31 -8.20 34.10
C SER A 730 24.04 -7.60 32.90
N LEU A 731 24.79 -8.44 32.18
CA LEU A 731 25.41 -8.03 30.93
C LEU A 731 24.35 -7.58 29.92
N LEU A 732 24.62 -6.46 29.27
CA LEU A 732 23.78 -5.96 28.20
C LEU A 732 24.02 -6.76 26.92
N THR A 733 22.96 -7.28 26.31
CA THR A 733 23.06 -7.93 25.01
C THR A 733 22.96 -6.92 23.86
N ARG A 734 23.49 -7.31 22.67
CA ARG A 734 23.42 -6.47 21.46
C ARG A 734 21.97 -6.15 21.06
N GLY A 735 21.06 -7.11 21.20
CA GLY A 735 19.63 -6.91 20.91
C GLY A 735 18.97 -5.92 21.86
N ALA A 736 19.23 -6.03 23.16
CA ALA A 736 18.69 -5.10 24.15
C ALA A 736 19.26 -3.68 23.94
N ALA A 737 20.54 -3.55 23.62
CA ALA A 737 21.17 -2.26 23.29
C ALA A 737 20.54 -1.63 22.03
N ALA A 738 20.31 -2.42 21.00
CA ALA A 738 19.66 -1.97 19.77
C ALA A 738 18.24 -1.41 20.04
N ASP A 739 17.42 -2.13 20.82
CA ASP A 739 16.06 -1.70 21.17
C ASP A 739 16.04 -0.43 22.03
N MET A 740 16.87 -0.39 23.08
CA MET A 740 16.98 0.80 23.94
C MET A 740 17.44 2.02 23.13
N THR A 741 18.42 1.85 22.25
CA THR A 741 18.92 2.93 21.38
C THR A 741 17.86 3.39 20.39
N MET A 742 17.15 2.47 19.74
CA MET A 742 16.05 2.79 18.82
C MET A 742 15.01 3.70 19.47
N ARG A 743 14.59 3.38 20.70
CA ARG A 743 13.63 4.18 21.46
C ARG A 743 14.21 5.51 21.92
N ALA A 744 15.47 5.51 22.32
CA ALA A 744 16.14 6.71 22.82
C ALA A 744 16.36 7.76 21.72
N VAL A 745 16.66 7.38 20.47
CA VAL A 745 16.90 8.35 19.38
C VAL A 745 15.66 9.16 19.00
N VAL A 746 14.47 8.62 19.26
CA VAL A 746 13.18 9.31 18.98
C VAL A 746 12.57 9.95 20.22
N ALA A 747 13.10 9.67 21.41
CA ALA A 747 12.58 10.20 22.65
C ALA A 747 12.78 11.73 22.74
N PRO A 748 11.80 12.49 23.28
CA PRO A 748 11.96 13.92 23.50
C PRO A 748 13.16 14.21 24.42
N ARG A 749 14.04 15.08 23.97
CA ARG A 749 15.20 15.55 24.79
C ARG A 749 14.79 16.75 25.63
N GLU A 750 15.26 16.79 26.87
CA GLU A 750 15.11 17.99 27.67
C GLU A 750 16.12 19.04 27.21
N ARG A 751 15.60 20.20 26.76
CA ARG A 751 16.46 21.32 26.36
C ARG A 751 17.21 21.85 27.59
N ARG A 752 18.48 22.13 27.44
CA ARG A 752 19.23 22.93 28.44
C ARG A 752 18.51 24.28 28.55
N ARG A 753 17.90 24.57 29.73
CA ARG A 753 17.48 25.90 30.11
C ARG A 753 18.69 26.74 30.52
#